data_3694bd2b2f1af0b78aa3b37b97e82980
#
_entry.id   3694bd2b2f1af0b78aa3b37b97e82980
#
_cell.length_a   1.000
_cell.length_b   1.000
_cell.length_c   1.000
_cell.angle_alpha   90.00
_cell.angle_beta   90.00
_cell.angle_gamma   90.00
#
_symmetry.space_group_name_H-M   'P 1'
#
loop_
_entity.id
_entity.type
_entity.pdbx_description
1 polymer ?
#
loop_
_entity_poly.entity_id
_entity_poly.type
_entity_poly.pdbx_seq_one_letter_code
_entity_poly.pdbx_strand_id
1 'polypeptide(L)'
;MAVVRSYIAGRWFAPDGGTPVYDAATGEPVAEVSSVGVDFAAALAYGREVGGPALRELTFHERAELAKAIGQLLRKHRDELYELSYRTGATLYDSKFDIDGGIGVLLSYASKAKRELPNDTVITEGQPEQLGKEGDFLGQHVLTPRHGVAVQVNAFNFPVWGPLEKLAPALIAGVPSLVKPASQTGYLTALMAELIIDAQILPEGALQLVSGSAGDLLDHLTEQDLLSFTGSASTANRLRSHPNVVGRSVRFNAEADSLNMSVLGPDAVPGTQAFDRYVRQLVTEMTVKAGQKCTAIRRAFVPADRVEQVAEAVREELAKVVVGNPADKATRMGALASLDQRDEVRRSLKALEDAATIAFGDPERVEVAGADAERGAFLSPILLQANDARRPELHEVEAFGPVSTLIGYGSAQAVIELAALGKGSLVGSVVTEDPDFAREVVLGTAPWHGRLLVLDDDAAPESTGHGSPLPMLVHGGPGRAGGGEEMGGMRGVFHHMQRTAIQASPKMLAAATGRWVKGAPRNLDDAHPFTKPLSRLRIGDTIYAGPRTVTLDDIEHFAEFTGDTFYAHMDEEAAAKNPFFGGRVAHGYLIVSLAAGLFVQPDYGPVLANYGIDNLRFLTPVKPGDALTVTLTCKQISPRAGDYGEVRWDTELKNQDGTVVATYDVLTMVAKEWDE
;
A
#
# COMPACT_ATOMS: atom_id res chain seq x y z
N MET A 1 5.26 37.09 -13.42
CA MET A 1 4.69 35.83 -12.90
C MET A 1 5.38 35.49 -11.59
N ALA A 2 4.67 34.81 -10.68
CA ALA A 2 5.30 34.33 -9.45
C ALA A 2 6.14 33.09 -9.76
N VAL A 3 7.37 33.03 -9.24
CA VAL A 3 8.20 31.83 -9.32
C VAL A 3 7.76 30.87 -8.21
N VAL A 4 7.54 29.59 -8.55
CA VAL A 4 7.22 28.54 -7.59
C VAL A 4 8.43 28.32 -6.68
N ARG A 5 8.24 28.58 -5.38
CA ARG A 5 9.32 28.48 -4.39
C ARG A 5 9.68 27.03 -4.09
N SER A 6 10.96 26.80 -3.82
CA SER A 6 11.44 25.56 -3.17
C SER A 6 11.51 25.76 -1.66
N TYR A 7 11.33 24.69 -0.89
CA TYR A 7 11.58 24.68 0.56
C TYR A 7 12.69 23.70 0.87
N ILE A 8 13.87 24.21 1.16
CA ILE A 8 15.10 23.43 1.36
C ILE A 8 15.88 23.95 2.58
N ALA A 9 16.49 23.05 3.29
CA ALA A 9 17.28 23.36 4.49
C ALA A 9 16.56 24.31 5.46
N GLY A 10 15.25 24.06 5.70
CA GLY A 10 14.41 24.80 6.64
C GLY A 10 13.95 26.18 6.18
N ARG A 11 14.13 26.57 4.92
CA ARG A 11 13.78 27.89 4.42
C ARG A 11 13.18 27.87 3.00
N TRP A 12 12.31 28.82 2.76
CA TRP A 12 11.79 29.09 1.42
C TRP A 12 12.87 29.75 0.56
N PHE A 13 13.00 29.26 -0.66
CA PHE A 13 13.95 29.74 -1.65
C PHE A 13 13.21 30.03 -2.96
N ALA A 14 13.39 31.20 -3.53
CA ALA A 14 12.88 31.60 -4.83
C ALA A 14 14.04 32.06 -5.71
N PRO A 15 14.33 31.37 -6.82
CA PRO A 15 15.34 31.81 -7.78
C PRO A 15 14.84 33.06 -8.56
N ASP A 16 15.75 33.82 -9.14
CA ASP A 16 15.46 34.94 -10.02
C ASP A 16 15.06 34.40 -11.40
N GLY A 17 13.74 34.34 -11.66
CA GLY A 17 13.16 33.86 -12.91
C GLY A 17 13.19 32.34 -13.06
N GLY A 18 12.55 31.87 -14.14
CA GLY A 18 12.43 30.45 -14.42
C GLY A 18 11.82 30.15 -15.79
N THR A 19 11.52 28.89 -16.00
CA THR A 19 10.78 28.42 -17.19
C THR A 19 9.29 28.61 -16.94
N PRO A 20 8.55 29.31 -17.82
CA PRO A 20 7.11 29.48 -17.68
C PRO A 20 6.38 28.15 -17.81
N VAL A 21 5.34 27.98 -16.99
CA VAL A 21 4.35 26.90 -17.09
C VAL A 21 2.99 27.49 -17.33
N TYR A 22 2.18 26.77 -18.12
CA TYR A 22 0.95 27.31 -18.70
C TYR A 22 -0.28 26.55 -18.20
N ASP A 23 -1.39 27.27 -18.16
CA ASP A 23 -2.72 26.69 -17.96
C ASP A 23 -3.06 25.80 -19.17
N ALA A 24 -3.37 24.56 -18.89
CA ALA A 24 -3.59 23.54 -19.90
C ALA A 24 -4.79 23.81 -20.80
N ALA A 25 -5.81 24.49 -20.29
CA ALA A 25 -7.06 24.80 -21.01
C ALA A 25 -7.04 26.14 -21.74
N THR A 26 -6.30 27.13 -21.24
CA THR A 26 -6.32 28.49 -21.80
C THR A 26 -5.01 28.88 -22.50
N GLY A 27 -3.91 28.15 -22.23
CA GLY A 27 -2.58 28.54 -22.71
C GLY A 27 -2.00 29.78 -22.04
N GLU A 28 -2.67 30.32 -21.01
CA GLU A 28 -2.18 31.48 -20.27
C GLU A 28 -1.06 31.04 -19.29
N PRO A 29 -0.04 31.85 -19.06
CA PRO A 29 1.01 31.54 -18.12
C PRO A 29 0.47 31.54 -16.67
N VAL A 30 0.80 30.49 -15.90
CA VAL A 30 0.38 30.30 -14.50
C VAL A 30 1.49 30.73 -13.54
N ALA A 31 2.70 30.21 -13.74
CA ALA A 31 3.85 30.42 -12.88
C ALA A 31 5.16 30.21 -13.64
N GLU A 32 6.27 30.44 -12.98
CA GLU A 32 7.59 30.03 -13.44
C GLU A 32 8.17 28.98 -12.50
N VAL A 33 8.94 28.02 -13.00
CA VAL A 33 9.62 27.00 -12.22
C VAL A 33 11.12 27.03 -12.47
N SER A 34 11.91 26.92 -11.40
CA SER A 34 13.37 26.94 -11.51
C SER A 34 14.01 26.26 -10.29
N SER A 35 15.12 25.58 -10.51
CA SER A 35 16.00 25.06 -9.46
C SER A 35 17.39 25.70 -9.49
N VAL A 36 17.55 26.80 -10.23
CA VAL A 36 18.81 27.54 -10.30
C VAL A 36 19.19 28.05 -8.91
N GLY A 37 20.40 27.71 -8.45
CA GLY A 37 20.89 28.10 -7.13
C GLY A 37 20.42 27.20 -5.97
N VAL A 38 19.68 26.13 -6.25
CA VAL A 38 19.36 25.11 -5.24
C VAL A 38 20.61 24.31 -4.91
N ASP A 39 20.99 24.27 -3.63
CA ASP A 39 22.03 23.40 -3.12
C ASP A 39 21.44 22.05 -2.73
N PHE A 40 21.50 21.09 -3.66
CA PHE A 40 20.96 19.73 -3.45
C PHE A 40 21.75 18.95 -2.39
N ALA A 41 23.06 19.19 -2.28
CA ALA A 41 23.88 18.57 -1.25
C ALA A 41 23.42 19.00 0.14
N ALA A 42 23.24 20.31 0.35
CA ALA A 42 22.73 20.85 1.62
C ALA A 42 21.30 20.39 1.92
N ALA A 43 20.42 20.32 0.93
CA ALA A 43 19.07 19.82 1.11
C ALA A 43 19.04 18.36 1.61
N LEU A 44 19.85 17.48 1.00
CA LEU A 44 19.94 16.08 1.41
C LEU A 44 20.62 15.92 2.78
N ALA A 45 21.69 16.69 3.04
CA ALA A 45 22.34 16.70 4.36
C ALA A 45 21.35 17.12 5.45
N TYR A 46 20.57 18.17 5.23
CA TYR A 46 19.56 18.63 6.17
C TYR A 46 18.48 17.58 6.46
N GLY A 47 18.00 16.89 5.44
CA GLY A 47 17.08 15.77 5.62
C GLY A 47 17.68 14.66 6.49
N ARG A 48 18.96 14.28 6.24
CA ARG A 48 19.66 13.21 6.98
C ARG A 48 19.98 13.60 8.42
N GLU A 49 20.42 14.82 8.64
CA GLU A 49 21.00 15.28 9.92
C GLU A 49 19.97 15.91 10.87
N VAL A 50 18.89 16.49 10.34
CA VAL A 50 17.82 17.14 11.11
C VAL A 50 16.53 16.35 11.04
N GLY A 51 15.95 16.18 9.85
CA GLY A 51 14.65 15.54 9.68
C GLY A 51 14.64 14.08 10.08
N GLY A 52 15.67 13.33 9.70
CA GLY A 52 15.78 11.91 10.00
C GLY A 52 15.83 11.60 11.50
N PRO A 53 16.75 12.19 12.28
CA PRO A 53 16.78 12.02 13.74
C PRO A 53 15.45 12.36 14.40
N ALA A 54 14.86 13.52 14.07
CA ALA A 54 13.60 13.97 14.66
C ALA A 54 12.44 12.99 14.39
N LEU A 55 12.37 12.41 13.19
CA LEU A 55 11.36 11.40 12.87
C LEU A 55 11.62 10.05 13.57
N ARG A 56 12.87 9.64 13.72
CA ARG A 56 13.23 8.36 14.34
C ARG A 56 13.06 8.34 15.86
N GLU A 57 13.02 9.48 16.52
CA GLU A 57 12.65 9.59 17.94
C GLU A 57 11.18 9.27 18.18
N LEU A 58 10.32 9.48 17.19
CA LEU A 58 8.90 9.20 17.26
C LEU A 58 8.60 7.70 17.00
N THR A 59 7.61 7.16 17.70
CA THR A 59 7.08 5.83 17.43
C THR A 59 6.29 5.79 16.11
N PHE A 60 6.01 4.58 15.60
CA PHE A 60 5.15 4.42 14.42
C PHE A 60 3.77 5.04 14.62
N HIS A 61 3.22 4.97 15.84
CA HIS A 61 1.90 5.56 16.16
C HIS A 61 1.93 7.08 16.18
N GLU A 62 2.99 7.70 16.71
CA GLU A 62 3.14 9.16 16.71
C GLU A 62 3.32 9.67 15.27
N ARG A 63 4.13 9.02 14.45
CA ARG A 63 4.25 9.35 13.02
C ARG A 63 2.93 9.15 12.26
N ALA A 64 2.12 8.16 12.65
CA ALA A 64 0.77 7.98 12.10
C ALA A 64 -0.17 9.13 12.46
N GLU A 65 -0.06 9.73 13.67
CA GLU A 65 -0.80 10.93 14.01
C GLU A 65 -0.38 12.14 13.18
N LEU A 66 0.92 12.30 12.87
CA LEU A 66 1.38 13.34 11.94
C LEU A 66 0.74 13.16 10.55
N ALA A 67 0.76 11.95 10.00
CA ALA A 67 0.12 11.65 8.72
C ALA A 67 -1.38 11.94 8.74
N LYS A 68 -2.07 11.59 9.83
CA LYS A 68 -3.50 11.90 10.03
C LYS A 68 -3.76 13.41 10.07
N ALA A 69 -2.92 14.15 10.80
CA ALA A 69 -3.04 15.60 10.92
C ALA A 69 -2.87 16.32 9.56
N ILE A 70 -1.90 15.88 8.75
CA ILE A 70 -1.73 16.36 7.37
C ILE A 70 -2.98 16.08 6.54
N GLY A 71 -3.50 14.86 6.57
CA GLY A 71 -4.72 14.50 5.83
C GLY A 71 -5.93 15.35 6.25
N GLN A 72 -6.08 15.65 7.54
CA GLN A 72 -7.13 16.52 8.04
C GLN A 72 -6.94 17.98 7.63
N LEU A 73 -5.71 18.48 7.60
CA LEU A 73 -5.37 19.81 7.11
C LEU A 73 -5.75 19.95 5.64
N LEU A 74 -5.24 19.07 4.78
CA LEU A 74 -5.50 19.11 3.34
C LEU A 74 -6.99 18.99 3.01
N ARG A 75 -7.75 18.19 3.78
CA ARG A 75 -9.22 18.12 3.64
C ARG A 75 -9.90 19.46 3.88
N LYS A 76 -9.39 20.31 4.77
CA LYS A 76 -9.93 21.65 5.02
C LYS A 76 -9.63 22.62 3.87
N HIS A 77 -8.52 22.42 3.16
CA HIS A 77 -8.04 23.25 2.07
C HIS A 77 -8.33 22.67 0.67
N ARG A 78 -9.14 21.60 0.59
CA ARG A 78 -9.38 20.92 -0.70
C ARG A 78 -10.01 21.80 -1.78
N ASP A 79 -10.86 22.73 -1.41
CA ASP A 79 -11.53 23.61 -2.39
C ASP A 79 -10.52 24.58 -3.04
N GLU A 80 -9.52 25.05 -2.30
CA GLU A 80 -8.39 25.83 -2.80
C GLU A 80 -7.52 25.00 -3.76
N LEU A 81 -7.26 23.73 -3.39
CA LEU A 81 -6.53 22.81 -4.26
C LEU A 81 -7.32 22.47 -5.53
N TYR A 82 -8.65 22.31 -5.47
CA TYR A 82 -9.49 22.10 -6.67
C TYR A 82 -9.45 23.30 -7.62
N GLU A 83 -9.54 24.50 -7.09
CA GLU A 83 -9.50 25.73 -7.89
C GLU A 83 -8.22 25.83 -8.70
N LEU A 84 -7.08 25.53 -8.07
CA LEU A 84 -5.79 25.52 -8.76
C LEU A 84 -5.64 24.32 -9.70
N SER A 85 -6.25 23.18 -9.38
CA SER A 85 -6.20 21.95 -10.18
C SER A 85 -6.81 22.11 -11.58
N TYR A 86 -7.83 22.97 -11.75
CA TYR A 86 -8.42 23.25 -13.08
C TYR A 86 -7.38 23.71 -14.10
N ARG A 87 -6.33 24.42 -13.66
CA ARG A 87 -5.24 24.90 -14.53
C ARG A 87 -4.38 23.76 -15.09
N THR A 88 -4.42 22.57 -14.47
CA THR A 88 -3.75 21.37 -14.98
C THR A 88 -4.54 20.67 -16.10
N GLY A 89 -5.70 21.19 -16.48
CA GLY A 89 -6.64 20.55 -17.40
C GLY A 89 -7.63 19.60 -16.70
N ALA A 90 -7.52 19.41 -15.40
CA ALA A 90 -8.34 18.47 -14.62
C ALA A 90 -9.74 19.04 -14.35
N THR A 91 -10.81 18.29 -14.63
CA THR A 91 -12.17 18.61 -14.21
C THR A 91 -12.32 18.48 -12.69
N LEU A 92 -13.48 18.91 -12.13
CA LEU A 92 -13.74 18.68 -10.70
C LEU A 92 -13.71 17.20 -10.32
N TYR A 93 -14.19 16.33 -11.20
CA TYR A 93 -14.14 14.88 -10.97
C TYR A 93 -12.69 14.38 -10.92
N ASP A 94 -11.86 14.82 -11.85
CA ASP A 94 -10.43 14.48 -11.91
C ASP A 94 -9.67 15.05 -10.71
N SER A 95 -10.02 16.27 -10.28
CA SER A 95 -9.43 16.93 -9.10
C SER A 95 -9.76 16.18 -7.81
N LYS A 96 -11.00 15.71 -7.66
CA LYS A 96 -11.37 14.84 -6.52
C LYS A 96 -10.62 13.52 -6.56
N PHE A 97 -10.45 12.92 -7.73
CA PHE A 97 -9.71 11.68 -7.86
C PHE A 97 -8.24 11.86 -7.39
N ASP A 98 -7.58 12.94 -7.80
CA ASP A 98 -6.21 13.25 -7.40
C ASP A 98 -6.13 13.68 -5.92
N ILE A 99 -6.89 14.69 -5.53
CA ILE A 99 -6.74 15.35 -4.23
C ILE A 99 -7.37 14.53 -3.11
N ASP A 100 -8.65 14.16 -3.22
CA ASP A 100 -9.32 13.36 -2.19
C ASP A 100 -8.74 11.95 -2.12
N GLY A 101 -8.32 11.39 -3.28
CA GLY A 101 -7.65 10.11 -3.36
C GLY A 101 -6.31 10.11 -2.63
N GLY A 102 -5.45 11.09 -2.88
CA GLY A 102 -4.17 11.25 -2.19
C GLY A 102 -4.34 11.46 -0.68
N ILE A 103 -5.30 12.30 -0.27
CA ILE A 103 -5.66 12.46 1.16
C ILE A 103 -6.14 11.14 1.75
N GLY A 104 -6.95 10.38 1.00
CA GLY A 104 -7.44 9.06 1.39
C GLY A 104 -6.32 8.04 1.61
N VAL A 105 -5.31 8.04 0.74
CA VAL A 105 -4.10 7.21 0.90
C VAL A 105 -3.40 7.53 2.21
N LEU A 106 -3.13 8.80 2.47
CA LEU A 106 -2.43 9.25 3.69
C LEU A 106 -3.19 8.84 4.97
N LEU A 107 -4.51 9.06 5.00
CA LEU A 107 -5.37 8.68 6.14
C LEU A 107 -5.45 7.15 6.32
N SER A 108 -5.46 6.40 5.22
CA SER A 108 -5.44 4.93 5.25
C SER A 108 -4.15 4.39 5.85
N TYR A 109 -3.00 4.94 5.46
CA TYR A 109 -1.70 4.60 6.06
C TYR A 109 -1.65 4.93 7.55
N ALA A 110 -2.15 6.11 7.96
CA ALA A 110 -2.21 6.51 9.36
C ALA A 110 -3.04 5.52 10.20
N SER A 111 -4.23 5.15 9.71
CA SER A 111 -5.09 4.17 10.37
C SER A 111 -4.48 2.78 10.43
N LYS A 112 -3.88 2.32 9.31
CA LYS A 112 -3.31 0.99 9.19
C LYS A 112 -2.04 0.84 10.04
N ALA A 113 -1.18 1.85 10.09
CA ALA A 113 0.01 1.85 10.93
C ALA A 113 -0.34 1.65 12.41
N LYS A 114 -1.37 2.32 12.89
CA LYS A 114 -1.85 2.16 14.28
C LYS A 114 -2.40 0.78 14.60
N ARG A 115 -2.96 0.07 13.61
CA ARG A 115 -3.50 -1.28 13.81
C ARG A 115 -2.45 -2.38 13.67
N GLU A 116 -1.47 -2.21 12.77
CA GLU A 116 -0.58 -3.31 12.33
C GLU A 116 0.85 -3.14 12.81
N LEU A 117 1.27 -1.92 13.15
CA LEU A 117 2.61 -1.68 13.67
C LEU A 117 2.60 -1.54 15.20
N PRO A 118 3.71 -1.90 15.87
CA PRO A 118 3.86 -1.67 17.30
C PRO A 118 3.92 -0.16 17.60
N ASN A 119 3.53 0.25 18.81
CA ASN A 119 3.84 1.60 19.30
C ASN A 119 5.29 1.65 19.77
N ASP A 120 6.21 1.58 18.84
CA ASP A 120 7.64 1.45 19.01
C ASP A 120 8.36 2.13 17.84
N THR A 121 9.67 2.19 17.85
CA THR A 121 10.54 2.71 16.78
C THR A 121 11.12 1.60 15.90
N VAL A 122 10.98 0.34 16.31
CA VAL A 122 11.54 -0.86 15.67
C VAL A 122 10.45 -1.91 15.46
N ILE A 123 10.51 -2.63 14.35
CA ILE A 123 9.63 -3.77 14.09
C ILE A 123 10.44 -5.05 14.25
N THR A 124 9.94 -5.97 15.07
CA THR A 124 10.44 -7.34 15.16
C THR A 124 9.58 -8.22 14.24
N GLU A 125 10.19 -8.84 13.24
CA GLU A 125 9.50 -9.62 12.21
C GLU A 125 9.47 -11.10 12.58
N GLY A 126 8.28 -11.69 12.58
CA GLY A 126 8.09 -13.12 12.80
C GLY A 126 8.37 -13.59 14.25
N GLN A 127 8.54 -14.90 14.39
CA GLN A 127 8.99 -15.55 15.62
C GLN A 127 10.49 -15.80 15.53
N PRO A 128 11.20 -15.90 16.67
CA PRO A 128 12.61 -16.30 16.67
C PRO A 128 12.79 -17.71 16.08
N GLU A 129 13.81 -17.85 15.23
CA GLU A 129 14.23 -19.12 14.67
C GLU A 129 15.32 -19.75 15.55
N GLN A 130 15.17 -21.04 15.90
CA GLN A 130 16.21 -21.75 16.62
C GLN A 130 17.33 -22.14 15.66
N LEU A 131 18.54 -21.63 15.89
CA LEU A 131 19.72 -21.88 15.06
C LEU A 131 20.65 -22.93 15.68
N GLY A 132 20.69 -23.03 17.01
CA GLY A 132 21.44 -24.01 17.77
C GLY A 132 20.57 -25.17 18.24
N LYS A 133 21.18 -26.36 18.47
CA LYS A 133 20.44 -27.55 18.91
C LYS A 133 19.87 -27.43 20.33
N GLU A 134 20.55 -26.70 21.20
CA GLU A 134 20.21 -26.58 22.62
C GLU A 134 19.22 -25.44 22.91
N GLY A 135 18.87 -24.62 21.86
CA GLY A 135 17.95 -23.49 22.01
C GLY A 135 18.57 -22.23 22.63
N ASP A 136 19.87 -22.20 22.78
CA ASP A 136 20.67 -21.10 23.34
C ASP A 136 21.21 -20.13 22.28
N PHE A 137 20.95 -20.41 21.00
CA PHE A 137 21.33 -19.58 19.85
C PHE A 137 20.14 -19.43 18.91
N LEU A 138 19.64 -18.19 18.81
CA LEU A 138 18.45 -17.82 18.07
C LEU A 138 18.76 -16.78 17.00
N GLY A 139 17.92 -16.73 15.97
CA GLY A 139 17.91 -15.70 14.95
C GLY A 139 16.55 -15.01 14.82
N GLN A 140 16.54 -13.71 14.55
CA GLN A 140 15.31 -12.97 14.27
C GLN A 140 15.59 -11.74 13.42
N HIS A 141 14.66 -11.40 12.53
CA HIS A 141 14.75 -10.17 11.76
C HIS A 141 14.14 -8.99 12.51
N VAL A 142 14.81 -7.86 12.40
CA VAL A 142 14.28 -6.55 12.80
C VAL A 142 14.27 -5.62 11.61
N LEU A 143 13.32 -4.67 11.62
CA LEU A 143 13.26 -3.59 10.66
C LEU A 143 13.45 -2.27 11.41
N THR A 144 14.41 -1.47 10.95
CA THR A 144 14.70 -0.13 11.47
C THR A 144 14.61 0.90 10.35
N PRO A 145 14.26 2.16 10.62
CA PRO A 145 14.28 3.22 9.62
C PRO A 145 15.64 3.34 8.95
N ARG A 146 15.67 3.58 7.63
CA ARG A 146 16.91 3.98 6.95
C ARG A 146 17.31 5.38 7.38
N HIS A 147 18.62 5.67 7.38
CA HIS A 147 19.17 6.96 7.82
C HIS A 147 19.32 7.98 6.68
N GLY A 148 18.76 7.70 5.51
CA GLY A 148 18.78 8.55 4.35
C GLY A 148 17.54 9.42 4.20
N VAL A 149 17.36 9.94 2.98
CA VAL A 149 16.23 10.73 2.53
C VAL A 149 15.45 9.95 1.46
N ALA A 150 14.13 9.95 1.53
CA ALA A 150 13.26 9.47 0.46
C ALA A 150 13.10 10.58 -0.58
N VAL A 151 13.86 10.50 -1.65
CA VAL A 151 13.77 11.41 -2.80
C VAL A 151 12.64 10.93 -3.71
N GLN A 152 11.70 11.81 -3.99
CA GLN A 152 10.49 11.53 -4.77
C GLN A 152 10.48 12.36 -6.04
N VAL A 153 10.68 11.73 -7.18
CA VAL A 153 10.54 12.37 -8.50
C VAL A 153 9.19 11.99 -9.08
N ASN A 154 8.26 12.94 -9.03
CA ASN A 154 6.84 12.70 -9.32
C ASN A 154 6.47 13.09 -10.75
N ALA A 155 5.42 12.42 -11.30
CA ALA A 155 4.84 12.70 -12.60
C ALA A 155 3.87 13.89 -12.55
N PHE A 156 3.49 14.37 -13.74
CA PHE A 156 2.62 15.55 -13.88
C PHE A 156 1.12 15.27 -13.69
N ASN A 157 0.71 14.02 -13.87
CA ASN A 157 -0.70 13.65 -13.99
C ASN A 157 -1.45 13.59 -12.65
N PHE A 158 -0.73 13.32 -11.55
CA PHE A 158 -1.27 13.30 -10.19
C PHE A 158 -0.42 14.14 -9.23
N PRO A 159 -0.47 15.49 -9.36
CA PRO A 159 0.41 16.38 -8.60
C PRO A 159 0.15 16.43 -7.09
N VAL A 160 -0.98 15.88 -6.61
CA VAL A 160 -1.29 15.74 -5.18
C VAL A 160 -1.18 14.29 -4.72
N TRP A 161 -1.86 13.36 -5.41
CA TRP A 161 -1.79 11.93 -5.05
C TRP A 161 -0.36 11.39 -5.07
N GLY A 162 0.37 11.59 -6.17
CA GLY A 162 1.70 11.02 -6.35
C GLY A 162 2.69 11.35 -5.22
N PRO A 163 2.83 12.62 -4.79
CA PRO A 163 3.62 12.94 -3.62
C PRO A 163 3.08 12.34 -2.31
N LEU A 164 1.76 12.32 -2.09
CA LEU A 164 1.18 11.83 -0.84
C LEU A 164 1.28 10.31 -0.68
N GLU A 165 1.17 9.53 -1.76
CA GLU A 165 1.34 8.07 -1.71
C GLU A 165 2.78 7.66 -1.37
N LYS A 166 3.76 8.48 -1.72
CA LYS A 166 5.18 8.27 -1.40
C LYS A 166 5.54 8.84 -0.03
N LEU A 167 4.97 9.99 0.34
CA LEU A 167 5.18 10.62 1.65
C LEU A 167 4.62 9.75 2.78
N ALA A 168 3.43 9.16 2.61
CA ALA A 168 2.77 8.40 3.67
C ALA A 168 3.63 7.24 4.20
N PRO A 169 4.11 6.29 3.38
CA PRO A 169 4.95 5.20 3.87
C PRO A 169 6.32 5.66 4.36
N ALA A 170 6.94 6.68 3.73
CA ALA A 170 8.21 7.23 4.16
C ALA A 170 8.11 7.87 5.56
N LEU A 171 7.07 8.68 5.80
CA LEU A 171 6.80 9.31 7.09
C LEU A 171 6.56 8.27 8.18
N ILE A 172 5.71 7.27 7.93
CA ILE A 172 5.47 6.17 8.88
C ILE A 172 6.76 5.40 9.19
N ALA A 173 7.60 5.16 8.18
CA ALA A 173 8.89 4.50 8.37
C ALA A 173 9.90 5.37 9.16
N GLY A 174 9.68 6.67 9.29
CA GLY A 174 10.60 7.58 9.96
C GLY A 174 11.74 8.09 9.05
N VAL A 175 11.46 8.18 7.74
CA VAL A 175 12.40 8.66 6.72
C VAL A 175 11.91 10.01 6.18
N PRO A 176 12.73 11.08 6.23
CA PRO A 176 12.37 12.39 5.70
C PRO A 176 12.24 12.34 4.17
N SER A 177 11.40 13.20 3.62
CA SER A 177 11.08 13.24 2.19
C SER A 177 11.58 14.53 1.54
N LEU A 178 12.16 14.38 0.34
CA LEU A 178 12.43 15.49 -0.58
C LEU A 178 11.57 15.29 -1.82
N VAL A 179 10.57 16.14 -2.01
CA VAL A 179 9.59 16.07 -3.09
C VAL A 179 10.04 16.92 -4.26
N LYS A 180 10.19 16.31 -5.42
CA LYS A 180 10.45 16.96 -6.71
C LYS A 180 9.27 16.68 -7.66
N PRO A 181 8.31 17.62 -7.79
CA PRO A 181 7.20 17.48 -8.73
C PRO A 181 7.65 17.62 -10.19
N ALA A 182 6.80 17.17 -11.12
CA ALA A 182 6.95 17.54 -12.53
C ALA A 182 6.74 19.05 -12.72
N SER A 183 7.49 19.65 -13.65
CA SER A 183 7.46 21.10 -13.84
C SER A 183 6.08 21.61 -14.29
N GLN A 184 5.40 20.87 -15.18
CA GLN A 184 4.14 21.31 -15.80
C GLN A 184 3.00 21.56 -14.80
N THR A 185 2.94 20.79 -13.71
CA THR A 185 1.87 20.85 -12.71
C THR A 185 2.40 21.08 -11.29
N GLY A 186 3.69 21.37 -11.17
CA GLY A 186 4.40 21.49 -9.90
C GLY A 186 3.88 22.61 -8.98
N TYR A 187 3.22 23.62 -9.53
CA TYR A 187 2.58 24.69 -8.77
C TYR A 187 1.47 24.16 -7.83
N LEU A 188 0.74 23.13 -8.22
CA LEU A 188 -0.28 22.50 -7.36
C LEU A 188 0.37 21.69 -6.23
N THR A 189 1.43 20.93 -6.53
CA THR A 189 2.22 20.25 -5.48
C THR A 189 2.85 21.26 -4.52
N ALA A 190 3.31 22.40 -5.02
CA ALA A 190 3.89 23.44 -4.19
C ALA A 190 2.87 24.06 -3.23
N LEU A 191 1.65 24.34 -3.68
CA LEU A 191 0.57 24.80 -2.79
C LEU A 191 0.28 23.76 -1.70
N MET A 192 0.16 22.49 -2.04
CA MET A 192 -0.01 21.42 -1.06
C MET A 192 1.13 21.38 -0.03
N ALA A 193 2.38 21.45 -0.50
CA ALA A 193 3.56 21.45 0.38
C ALA A 193 3.61 22.69 1.26
N GLU A 194 3.28 23.88 0.74
CA GLU A 194 3.20 25.14 1.48
C GLU A 194 2.20 25.03 2.64
N LEU A 195 0.99 24.52 2.37
CA LEU A 195 -0.02 24.27 3.41
C LEU A 195 0.50 23.36 4.54
N ILE A 196 1.22 22.29 4.19
CA ILE A 196 1.76 21.34 5.17
C ILE A 196 2.88 21.97 5.99
N ILE A 197 3.80 22.68 5.34
CA ILE A 197 4.98 23.30 5.98
C ILE A 197 4.56 24.45 6.90
N ASP A 198 3.69 25.33 6.43
CA ASP A 198 3.23 26.49 7.19
C ASP A 198 2.37 26.10 8.41
N ALA A 199 1.70 24.95 8.35
CA ALA A 199 0.97 24.41 9.50
C ALA A 199 1.89 23.86 10.61
N GLN A 200 3.19 23.70 10.38
CA GLN A 200 4.19 23.21 11.35
C GLN A 200 3.80 21.86 12.02
N ILE A 201 3.11 21.00 11.27
CA ILE A 201 2.69 19.67 11.75
C ILE A 201 3.90 18.72 11.83
N LEU A 202 4.80 18.80 10.85
CA LEU A 202 5.97 17.94 10.76
C LEU A 202 7.15 18.50 11.53
N PRO A 203 8.01 17.64 12.09
CA PRO A 203 9.31 18.06 12.58
C PRO A 203 10.12 18.75 11.48
N GLU A 204 11.02 19.65 11.88
CA GLU A 204 11.91 20.36 10.98
C GLU A 204 12.75 19.36 10.15
N GLY A 205 12.90 19.61 8.85
CA GLY A 205 13.65 18.75 7.94
C GLY A 205 12.91 17.47 7.49
N ALA A 206 11.72 17.16 8.01
CA ALA A 206 10.95 15.97 7.63
C ALA A 206 10.38 16.03 6.21
N LEU A 207 10.09 17.23 5.71
CA LEU A 207 9.58 17.47 4.35
C LEU A 207 10.34 18.63 3.70
N GLN A 208 10.81 18.42 2.49
CA GLN A 208 11.41 19.43 1.63
C GLN A 208 10.79 19.37 0.23
N LEU A 209 10.81 20.49 -0.49
CA LEU A 209 10.27 20.65 -1.83
C LEU A 209 11.31 21.28 -2.74
N VAL A 210 11.51 20.71 -3.93
CA VAL A 210 12.33 21.30 -5.00
C VAL A 210 11.47 21.56 -6.22
N SER A 211 11.33 22.83 -6.60
CA SER A 211 10.69 23.25 -7.86
C SER A 211 11.71 23.28 -9.00
N GLY A 212 11.30 22.86 -10.20
CA GLY A 212 12.15 22.88 -11.39
C GLY A 212 12.91 21.58 -11.68
N SER A 213 14.11 21.69 -12.24
CA SER A 213 14.94 20.55 -12.63
C SER A 213 15.48 19.78 -11.43
N ALA A 214 15.83 18.52 -11.64
CA ALA A 214 16.56 17.72 -10.63
C ALA A 214 18.06 18.09 -10.52
N GLY A 215 18.60 18.89 -11.44
CA GLY A 215 19.99 19.30 -11.41
C GLY A 215 20.96 18.14 -11.20
N ASP A 216 21.85 18.29 -10.24
CA ASP A 216 22.85 17.32 -9.79
C ASP A 216 22.39 16.49 -8.55
N LEU A 217 21.10 16.51 -8.23
CA LEU A 217 20.52 15.84 -7.06
C LEU A 217 21.00 14.39 -6.89
N LEU A 218 21.11 13.63 -8.00
CA LEU A 218 21.49 12.23 -7.96
C LEU A 218 22.98 12.03 -7.61
N ASP A 219 23.84 13.00 -7.87
CA ASP A 219 25.26 12.94 -7.53
C ASP A 219 25.49 12.94 -6.01
N HIS A 220 24.53 13.44 -5.24
CA HIS A 220 24.58 13.59 -3.79
C HIS A 220 23.88 12.48 -3.01
N LEU A 221 23.26 11.48 -3.70
CA LEU A 221 22.64 10.34 -3.05
C LEU A 221 23.68 9.41 -2.41
N THR A 222 23.30 8.83 -1.27
CA THR A 222 24.10 7.85 -0.53
C THR A 222 23.42 6.49 -0.49
N GLU A 223 24.11 5.47 0.00
CA GLU A 223 23.62 4.11 0.16
C GLU A 223 22.42 3.99 1.13
N GLN A 224 22.18 5.01 1.97
CA GLN A 224 21.04 5.05 2.88
C GLN A 224 19.80 5.71 2.28
N ASP A 225 19.96 6.48 1.20
CA ASP A 225 18.85 7.16 0.54
C ASP A 225 17.99 6.19 -0.29
N LEU A 226 16.80 6.67 -0.63
CA LEU A 226 15.87 6.00 -1.53
C LEU A 226 15.50 6.97 -2.65
N LEU A 227 15.38 6.45 -3.85
CA LEU A 227 14.89 7.19 -5.02
C LEU A 227 13.61 6.53 -5.52
N SER A 228 12.49 7.24 -5.41
CA SER A 228 11.21 6.83 -6.00
C SER A 228 10.91 7.70 -7.22
N PHE A 229 10.54 7.06 -8.31
CA PHE A 229 10.27 7.72 -9.58
C PHE A 229 8.92 7.26 -10.15
N THR A 230 8.11 8.21 -10.61
CA THR A 230 6.92 7.96 -11.46
C THR A 230 7.05 8.76 -12.75
N GLY A 231 6.96 8.08 -13.90
CA GLY A 231 7.07 8.72 -15.21
C GLY A 231 7.39 7.72 -16.33
N SER A 232 8.06 8.18 -17.40
CA SER A 232 8.37 7.32 -18.54
C SER A 232 9.44 6.26 -18.25
N ALA A 233 9.30 5.07 -18.87
CA ALA A 233 10.28 3.99 -18.75
C ALA A 233 11.70 4.42 -19.19
N SER A 234 11.80 5.29 -20.19
CA SER A 234 13.09 5.82 -20.64
C SER A 234 13.78 6.66 -19.57
N THR A 235 13.03 7.49 -18.85
CA THR A 235 13.54 8.28 -17.72
C THR A 235 13.86 7.37 -16.52
N ALA A 236 13.00 6.40 -16.20
CA ALA A 236 13.29 5.40 -15.16
C ALA A 236 14.62 4.68 -15.41
N ASN A 237 14.86 4.24 -16.65
CA ASN A 237 16.10 3.57 -17.03
C ASN A 237 17.32 4.50 -16.90
N ARG A 238 17.20 5.77 -17.29
CA ARG A 238 18.26 6.76 -17.15
C ARG A 238 18.59 7.01 -15.67
N LEU A 239 17.58 7.17 -14.80
CA LEU A 239 17.79 7.37 -13.36
C LEU A 239 18.39 6.12 -12.70
N ARG A 240 17.89 4.93 -13.04
CA ARG A 240 18.37 3.65 -12.53
C ARG A 240 19.83 3.38 -12.92
N SER A 241 20.24 3.77 -14.13
CA SER A 241 21.61 3.60 -14.64
C SER A 241 22.56 4.72 -14.25
N HIS A 242 22.09 5.70 -13.47
CA HIS A 242 22.95 6.79 -13.01
C HIS A 242 24.14 6.24 -12.21
N PRO A 243 25.40 6.66 -12.49
CA PRO A 243 26.59 6.06 -11.89
C PRO A 243 26.56 6.03 -10.36
N ASN A 244 26.05 7.09 -9.71
CA ASN A 244 25.97 7.17 -8.26
C ASN A 244 24.86 6.24 -7.70
N VAL A 245 23.73 6.13 -8.38
CA VAL A 245 22.64 5.21 -7.99
C VAL A 245 23.12 3.76 -8.03
N VAL A 246 23.81 3.38 -9.10
CA VAL A 246 24.38 2.01 -9.27
C VAL A 246 25.54 1.81 -8.29
N GLY A 247 26.50 2.71 -8.27
CA GLY A 247 27.76 2.56 -7.51
C GLY A 247 27.55 2.54 -5.99
N ARG A 248 26.53 3.21 -5.49
CA ARG A 248 26.16 3.23 -4.06
C ARG A 248 25.01 2.29 -3.71
N SER A 249 24.48 1.53 -4.67
CA SER A 249 23.32 0.66 -4.45
C SER A 249 22.15 1.41 -3.81
N VAL A 250 21.89 2.64 -4.26
CA VAL A 250 20.74 3.43 -3.80
C VAL A 250 19.46 2.64 -4.07
N ARG A 251 18.60 2.51 -3.07
CA ARG A 251 17.34 1.79 -3.25
C ARG A 251 16.45 2.56 -4.21
N PHE A 252 16.18 1.96 -5.37
CA PHE A 252 15.41 2.56 -6.46
C PHE A 252 14.05 1.88 -6.60
N ASN A 253 12.98 2.68 -6.56
CA ASN A 253 11.63 2.24 -6.86
C ASN A 253 11.08 3.03 -8.04
N ALA A 254 10.49 2.37 -9.02
CA ALA A 254 9.93 3.03 -10.20
C ALA A 254 8.55 2.49 -10.56
N GLU A 255 7.66 3.43 -10.83
CA GLU A 255 6.43 3.24 -11.58
C GLU A 255 6.61 3.88 -12.95
N ALA A 256 6.45 3.09 -14.02
CA ALA A 256 6.76 3.53 -15.37
C ALA A 256 5.63 3.18 -16.36
N ASP A 257 5.94 3.22 -17.66
CA ASP A 257 4.99 2.98 -18.76
C ASP A 257 4.16 1.72 -18.56
N SER A 258 2.87 1.80 -18.87
CA SER A 258 1.97 0.66 -18.68
C SER A 258 0.96 0.53 -19.83
N LEU A 259 0.93 -0.65 -20.43
CA LEU A 259 -0.08 -1.02 -21.42
C LEU A 259 -1.14 -1.91 -20.77
N ASN A 260 -1.89 -1.30 -19.85
CA ASN A 260 -2.91 -1.98 -19.06
C ASN A 260 -3.97 -2.63 -19.95
N MET A 261 -4.34 -3.85 -19.59
CA MET A 261 -5.41 -4.58 -20.28
C MET A 261 -6.73 -4.50 -19.54
N SER A 262 -7.83 -4.58 -20.30
CA SER A 262 -9.14 -4.95 -19.76
C SER A 262 -9.74 -6.02 -20.65
N VAL A 263 -10.25 -7.10 -20.05
CA VAL A 263 -10.76 -8.27 -20.76
C VAL A 263 -12.25 -8.35 -20.58
N LEU A 264 -13.00 -8.37 -21.68
CA LEU A 264 -14.44 -8.71 -21.69
C LEU A 264 -14.57 -10.23 -21.77
N GLY A 265 -15.21 -10.88 -20.80
CA GLY A 265 -15.44 -12.32 -20.79
C GLY A 265 -16.34 -12.79 -21.95
N PRO A 266 -16.23 -14.05 -22.36
CA PRO A 266 -17.06 -14.61 -23.44
C PRO A 266 -18.56 -14.71 -23.04
N ASP A 267 -18.88 -14.70 -21.79
CA ASP A 267 -20.22 -14.67 -21.20
C ASP A 267 -20.88 -13.29 -21.25
N ALA A 268 -20.08 -12.21 -21.26
CA ALA A 268 -20.55 -10.84 -21.28
C ALA A 268 -20.97 -10.42 -22.69
N VAL A 269 -22.25 -10.68 -23.03
CA VAL A 269 -22.85 -10.38 -24.33
C VAL A 269 -23.66 -9.08 -24.28
N PRO A 270 -23.92 -8.41 -25.43
CA PRO A 270 -24.78 -7.22 -25.50
C PRO A 270 -26.12 -7.45 -24.80
N GLY A 271 -26.52 -6.50 -23.95
CA GLY A 271 -27.74 -6.60 -23.13
C GLY A 271 -27.53 -7.19 -21.73
N THR A 272 -26.32 -7.68 -21.38
CA THR A 272 -25.95 -8.06 -20.01
C THR A 272 -25.36 -6.88 -19.24
N GLN A 273 -25.50 -6.88 -17.92
CA GLN A 273 -24.88 -5.86 -17.07
C GLN A 273 -23.36 -5.87 -17.18
N ALA A 274 -22.75 -7.05 -17.34
CA ALA A 274 -21.30 -7.19 -17.53
C ALA A 274 -20.82 -6.47 -18.79
N PHE A 275 -21.53 -6.60 -19.92
CA PHE A 275 -21.21 -5.89 -21.16
C PHE A 275 -21.28 -4.38 -20.98
N ASP A 276 -22.40 -3.87 -20.45
CA ASP A 276 -22.59 -2.44 -20.22
C ASP A 276 -21.56 -1.86 -19.24
N ARG A 277 -21.18 -2.64 -18.25
CA ARG A 277 -20.15 -2.29 -17.27
C ARG A 277 -18.77 -2.18 -17.92
N TYR A 278 -18.41 -3.11 -18.80
CA TYR A 278 -17.17 -3.08 -19.56
C TYR A 278 -17.07 -1.80 -20.43
N VAL A 279 -18.14 -1.50 -21.17
CA VAL A 279 -18.20 -0.28 -22.00
C VAL A 279 -18.05 0.97 -21.16
N ARG A 280 -18.79 1.10 -20.05
CA ARG A 280 -18.68 2.25 -19.14
C ARG A 280 -17.29 2.37 -18.54
N GLN A 281 -16.67 1.26 -18.14
CA GLN A 281 -15.32 1.25 -17.59
C GLN A 281 -14.30 1.74 -18.63
N LEU A 282 -14.38 1.25 -19.87
CA LEU A 282 -13.47 1.64 -20.94
C LEU A 282 -13.59 3.15 -21.25
N VAL A 283 -14.81 3.67 -21.40
CA VAL A 283 -15.06 5.12 -21.62
C VAL A 283 -14.56 5.96 -20.44
N THR A 284 -14.78 5.49 -19.20
CA THR A 284 -14.27 6.17 -18.00
C THR A 284 -12.76 6.27 -18.01
N GLU A 285 -12.07 5.17 -18.32
CA GLU A 285 -10.60 5.13 -18.35
C GLU A 285 -9.99 5.95 -19.49
N MET A 286 -10.72 6.14 -20.59
CA MET A 286 -10.32 7.03 -21.67
C MET A 286 -10.51 8.52 -21.34
N THR A 287 -11.51 8.88 -20.51
CA THR A 287 -11.92 10.27 -20.32
C THR A 287 -11.45 10.91 -19.02
N VAL A 288 -11.33 10.14 -17.93
CA VAL A 288 -10.82 10.65 -16.64
C VAL A 288 -9.38 11.11 -16.80
N LYS A 289 -9.08 12.36 -16.38
CA LYS A 289 -7.78 13.01 -16.56
C LYS A 289 -7.36 13.09 -18.04
N ALA A 290 -8.31 13.13 -18.97
CA ALA A 290 -8.07 13.00 -20.42
C ALA A 290 -7.20 11.76 -20.76
N GLY A 291 -7.46 10.63 -20.08
CA GLY A 291 -6.73 9.38 -20.24
C GLY A 291 -5.28 9.41 -19.76
N GLN A 292 -4.81 10.48 -19.13
CA GLN A 292 -3.44 10.63 -18.61
C GLN A 292 -3.28 9.93 -17.25
N LYS A 293 -3.60 8.65 -17.22
CA LYS A 293 -3.47 7.78 -16.04
C LYS A 293 -2.51 6.65 -16.34
N CYS A 294 -1.60 6.40 -15.43
CA CYS A 294 -0.73 5.23 -15.49
C CYS A 294 -1.51 3.90 -15.51
N THR A 295 -2.75 3.93 -14.99
CA THR A 295 -3.67 2.80 -14.92
C THR A 295 -4.71 2.76 -16.04
N ALA A 296 -4.76 3.73 -16.99
CA ALA A 296 -5.77 3.74 -18.04
C ALA A 296 -5.73 2.48 -18.92
N ILE A 297 -6.90 2.03 -19.36
CA ILE A 297 -7.02 0.86 -20.26
C ILE A 297 -6.46 1.26 -21.63
N ARG A 298 -5.33 0.67 -22.00
CA ARG A 298 -4.70 0.88 -23.32
C ARG A 298 -5.05 -0.24 -24.30
N ARG A 299 -5.21 -1.47 -23.78
CA ARG A 299 -5.52 -2.67 -24.56
C ARG A 299 -6.82 -3.27 -24.07
N ALA A 300 -7.88 -3.06 -24.81
CA ALA A 300 -9.22 -3.58 -24.52
C ALA A 300 -9.42 -4.90 -25.26
N PHE A 301 -9.24 -6.02 -24.57
CA PHE A 301 -9.38 -7.37 -25.12
C PHE A 301 -10.85 -7.80 -25.13
N VAL A 302 -11.37 -8.10 -26.31
CA VAL A 302 -12.76 -8.50 -26.50
C VAL A 302 -12.86 -9.77 -27.35
N PRO A 303 -13.86 -10.65 -27.19
CA PRO A 303 -14.06 -11.78 -28.09
C PRO A 303 -14.08 -11.31 -29.54
N ALA A 304 -13.37 -12.01 -30.43
CA ALA A 304 -13.15 -11.56 -31.83
C ALA A 304 -14.47 -11.37 -32.61
N ASP A 305 -15.50 -12.14 -32.30
CA ASP A 305 -16.83 -12.04 -32.88
C ASP A 305 -17.67 -10.86 -32.37
N ARG A 306 -17.16 -10.10 -31.37
CA ARG A 306 -17.89 -8.99 -30.71
C ARG A 306 -17.18 -7.63 -30.81
N VAL A 307 -16.03 -7.57 -31.49
CA VAL A 307 -15.24 -6.33 -31.60
C VAL A 307 -16.12 -5.17 -32.12
N GLU A 308 -16.91 -5.39 -33.18
CA GLU A 308 -17.74 -4.34 -33.75
C GLU A 308 -18.89 -3.92 -32.81
N GLN A 309 -19.51 -4.87 -32.08
CA GLN A 309 -20.56 -4.56 -31.12
C GLN A 309 -20.05 -3.71 -29.97
N VAL A 310 -18.85 -4.03 -29.47
CA VAL A 310 -18.19 -3.23 -28.42
C VAL A 310 -17.79 -1.87 -28.98
N ALA A 311 -17.23 -1.82 -30.21
CA ALA A 311 -16.86 -0.55 -30.86
C ALA A 311 -18.07 0.38 -31.01
N GLU A 312 -19.23 -0.14 -31.43
CA GLU A 312 -20.46 0.65 -31.55
C GLU A 312 -20.93 1.18 -30.20
N ALA A 313 -21.00 0.33 -29.18
CA ALA A 313 -21.44 0.74 -27.84
C ALA A 313 -20.48 1.80 -27.23
N VAL A 314 -19.18 1.65 -27.43
CA VAL A 314 -18.18 2.63 -26.96
C VAL A 314 -18.30 3.95 -27.73
N ARG A 315 -18.51 3.91 -29.07
CA ARG A 315 -18.76 5.11 -29.91
C ARG A 315 -19.96 5.91 -29.41
N GLU A 316 -21.07 5.22 -29.13
CA GLU A 316 -22.29 5.85 -28.61
C GLU A 316 -22.06 6.59 -27.29
N GLU A 317 -21.28 6.01 -26.38
CA GLU A 317 -20.95 6.63 -25.09
C GLU A 317 -19.91 7.75 -25.24
N LEU A 318 -18.88 7.59 -26.07
CA LEU A 318 -17.88 8.63 -26.33
C LEU A 318 -18.48 9.85 -27.01
N ALA A 319 -19.49 9.67 -27.89
CA ALA A 319 -20.21 10.79 -28.54
C ALA A 319 -20.94 11.70 -27.55
N LYS A 320 -21.22 11.25 -26.34
CA LYS A 320 -21.85 12.02 -25.25
C LYS A 320 -20.84 12.81 -24.42
N VAL A 321 -19.54 12.57 -24.60
CA VAL A 321 -18.48 13.19 -23.81
C VAL A 321 -18.27 14.64 -24.22
N VAL A 322 -18.57 15.55 -23.31
CA VAL A 322 -18.28 16.99 -23.50
C VAL A 322 -16.81 17.24 -23.15
N VAL A 323 -16.04 17.61 -24.16
CA VAL A 323 -14.65 18.09 -23.98
C VAL A 323 -14.71 19.61 -23.83
N GLY A 324 -14.03 20.20 -22.83
CA GLY A 324 -14.16 21.63 -22.64
C GLY A 324 -13.40 22.20 -21.44
N ASN A 325 -13.83 23.43 -21.06
CA ASN A 325 -13.29 24.12 -19.90
C ASN A 325 -13.44 23.26 -18.64
N PRO A 326 -12.33 22.86 -17.97
CA PRO A 326 -12.39 21.97 -16.80
C PRO A 326 -13.14 22.54 -15.59
N ALA A 327 -13.27 23.86 -15.49
CA ALA A 327 -14.06 24.52 -14.45
C ALA A 327 -15.58 24.44 -14.68
N ASP A 328 -16.02 24.10 -15.91
CA ASP A 328 -17.44 23.96 -16.24
C ASP A 328 -17.96 22.60 -15.75
N LYS A 329 -19.07 22.61 -15.01
CA LYS A 329 -19.72 21.39 -14.51
C LYS A 329 -20.22 20.45 -15.59
N ALA A 330 -20.49 20.95 -16.79
CA ALA A 330 -20.93 20.16 -17.94
C ALA A 330 -19.75 19.40 -18.60
N THR A 331 -18.53 19.85 -18.38
CA THR A 331 -17.33 19.25 -18.97
C THR A 331 -17.05 17.90 -18.33
N ARG A 332 -16.98 16.85 -19.15
CA ARG A 332 -16.60 15.50 -18.72
C ARG A 332 -15.11 15.25 -18.87
N MET A 333 -14.49 15.81 -19.89
CA MET A 333 -13.06 15.65 -20.17
C MET A 333 -12.43 17.03 -20.41
N GLY A 334 -11.40 17.36 -19.64
CA GLY A 334 -10.64 18.59 -19.80
C GLY A 334 -9.48 18.46 -20.78
N ALA A 335 -8.50 19.34 -20.66
CA ALA A 335 -7.30 19.34 -21.49
C ALA A 335 -6.23 18.34 -20.99
N LEU A 336 -5.33 17.94 -21.88
CA LEU A 336 -4.05 17.35 -21.52
C LEU A 336 -3.20 18.37 -20.77
N ALA A 337 -2.23 17.90 -19.98
CA ALA A 337 -1.46 18.77 -19.07
C ALA A 337 -0.64 19.85 -19.76
N SER A 338 -0.32 19.69 -21.04
CA SER A 338 0.40 20.67 -21.86
C SER A 338 0.23 20.41 -23.36
N LEU A 339 0.58 21.39 -24.19
CA LEU A 339 0.67 21.23 -25.64
C LEU A 339 1.70 20.16 -26.03
N ASP A 340 2.84 20.11 -25.34
CA ASP A 340 3.87 19.08 -25.58
C ASP A 340 3.31 17.67 -25.35
N GLN A 341 2.48 17.49 -24.32
CA GLN A 341 1.83 16.22 -24.04
C GLN A 341 0.80 15.85 -25.11
N ARG A 342 0.03 16.81 -25.61
CA ARG A 342 -0.87 16.60 -26.75
C ARG A 342 -0.11 16.14 -27.99
N ASP A 343 0.98 16.79 -28.29
CA ASP A 343 1.80 16.49 -29.46
C ASP A 343 2.50 15.13 -29.32
N GLU A 344 2.85 14.72 -28.09
CA GLU A 344 3.37 13.36 -27.81
C GLU A 344 2.30 12.29 -28.09
N VAL A 345 1.07 12.51 -27.65
CA VAL A 345 -0.05 11.58 -27.93
C VAL A 345 -0.30 11.47 -29.43
N ARG A 346 -0.24 12.56 -30.17
CA ARG A 346 -0.35 12.55 -31.64
C ARG A 346 0.77 11.75 -32.31
N ARG A 347 2.00 11.90 -31.83
CA ARG A 347 3.13 11.07 -32.31
C ARG A 347 2.91 9.58 -32.04
N SER A 348 2.41 9.25 -30.87
CA SER A 348 2.07 7.86 -30.50
C SER A 348 0.95 7.29 -31.38
N LEU A 349 -0.08 8.09 -31.65
CA LEU A 349 -1.17 7.71 -32.58
C LEU A 349 -0.63 7.43 -34.00
N LYS A 350 0.27 8.28 -34.48
CA LYS A 350 0.92 8.07 -35.79
C LYS A 350 1.74 6.78 -35.82
N ALA A 351 2.40 6.40 -34.72
CA ALA A 351 3.11 5.14 -34.65
C ALA A 351 2.18 3.91 -34.61
N LEU A 352 0.90 4.08 -34.29
CA LEU A 352 -0.12 3.04 -34.26
C LEU A 352 -0.93 2.94 -35.58
N GLU A 353 -0.78 3.88 -36.55
CA GLU A 353 -1.64 3.98 -37.74
C GLU A 353 -1.61 2.74 -38.66
N ASP A 354 -0.47 2.03 -38.73
CA ASP A 354 -0.34 0.80 -39.50
C ASP A 354 -0.86 -0.45 -38.76
N ALA A 355 -0.98 -0.39 -37.46
CA ALA A 355 -1.38 -1.49 -36.61
C ALA A 355 -2.88 -1.48 -36.26
N ALA A 356 -3.50 -0.32 -36.31
CA ALA A 356 -4.90 -0.14 -35.94
C ALA A 356 -5.57 0.96 -36.77
N THR A 357 -6.89 0.88 -36.93
CA THR A 357 -7.72 1.92 -37.55
C THR A 357 -8.46 2.71 -36.50
N ILE A 358 -8.72 4.01 -36.77
CA ILE A 358 -9.53 4.85 -35.89
C ILE A 358 -11.00 4.45 -36.05
N ALA A 359 -11.59 3.94 -34.95
CA ALA A 359 -13.00 3.63 -34.87
C ALA A 359 -13.84 4.81 -34.38
N PHE A 360 -13.24 5.74 -33.60
CA PHE A 360 -13.89 6.97 -33.12
C PHE A 360 -12.85 8.06 -32.84
N GLY A 361 -13.28 9.32 -33.05
CA GLY A 361 -12.49 10.51 -32.75
C GLY A 361 -11.62 10.97 -33.92
N ASP A 362 -10.97 12.12 -33.72
CA ASP A 362 -10.06 12.73 -34.69
C ASP A 362 -8.83 13.27 -33.95
N PRO A 363 -7.61 12.84 -34.28
CA PRO A 363 -6.40 13.30 -33.61
C PRO A 363 -6.07 14.78 -33.86
N GLU A 364 -6.61 15.38 -34.95
CA GLU A 364 -6.31 16.76 -35.32
C GLU A 364 -7.44 17.72 -34.95
N ARG A 365 -8.67 17.23 -34.75
CA ARG A 365 -9.85 18.06 -34.52
C ARG A 365 -10.60 17.63 -33.26
N VAL A 366 -11.00 18.62 -32.47
CA VAL A 366 -11.83 18.40 -31.28
C VAL A 366 -12.81 19.58 -31.12
N GLU A 367 -14.05 19.26 -30.84
CA GLU A 367 -15.04 20.28 -30.44
C GLU A 367 -14.86 20.54 -28.94
N VAL A 368 -14.69 21.82 -28.59
CA VAL A 368 -14.38 22.24 -27.22
C VAL A 368 -15.45 23.20 -26.71
N ALA A 369 -16.07 22.87 -25.59
CA ALA A 369 -17.07 23.71 -24.95
C ALA A 369 -16.42 24.70 -23.97
N GLY A 370 -16.74 25.97 -24.09
CA GLY A 370 -16.34 26.99 -23.11
C GLY A 370 -14.83 27.28 -23.02
N ALA A 371 -14.04 26.86 -24.03
CA ALA A 371 -12.62 27.15 -24.15
C ALA A 371 -12.18 27.21 -25.60
N ASP A 372 -10.90 27.54 -25.84
CA ASP A 372 -10.32 27.69 -27.18
C ASP A 372 -9.46 26.45 -27.50
N ALA A 373 -9.86 25.66 -28.50
CA ALA A 373 -9.19 24.45 -28.93
C ALA A 373 -7.76 24.68 -29.47
N GLU A 374 -7.48 25.88 -30.01
CA GLU A 374 -6.14 26.20 -30.54
C GLU A 374 -5.16 26.60 -29.44
N ARG A 375 -5.66 27.24 -28.38
CA ARG A 375 -4.84 27.70 -27.25
C ARG A 375 -4.64 26.65 -26.19
N GLY A 376 -5.66 25.81 -25.91
CA GLY A 376 -5.61 24.74 -24.93
C GLY A 376 -5.08 23.43 -25.49
N ALA A 377 -4.62 22.58 -24.62
CA ALA A 377 -4.08 21.26 -24.96
C ALA A 377 -5.19 20.19 -25.12
N PHE A 378 -6.26 20.52 -25.79
CA PHE A 378 -7.40 19.62 -26.00
C PHE A 378 -7.11 18.57 -27.07
N LEU A 379 -7.69 17.38 -26.88
CA LEU A 379 -7.65 16.27 -27.82
C LEU A 379 -8.99 15.52 -27.76
N SER A 380 -9.50 15.05 -28.90
CA SER A 380 -10.65 14.14 -28.93
C SER A 380 -10.33 12.82 -28.24
N PRO A 381 -11.27 12.16 -27.55
CA PRO A 381 -11.09 10.74 -27.21
C PRO A 381 -10.97 9.92 -28.50
N ILE A 382 -10.01 9.00 -28.54
CA ILE A 382 -9.68 8.19 -29.70
C ILE A 382 -9.85 6.71 -29.37
N LEU A 383 -10.77 6.05 -30.06
CA LEU A 383 -10.89 4.61 -30.03
C LEU A 383 -10.24 4.02 -31.28
N LEU A 384 -9.30 3.14 -31.08
CA LEU A 384 -8.63 2.37 -32.14
C LEU A 384 -9.19 0.93 -32.17
N GLN A 385 -9.17 0.34 -33.36
CA GLN A 385 -9.47 -1.08 -33.57
C GLN A 385 -8.27 -1.74 -34.24
N ALA A 386 -7.73 -2.77 -33.61
CA ALA A 386 -6.55 -3.49 -34.11
C ALA A 386 -6.84 -4.21 -35.43
N ASN A 387 -5.92 -4.07 -36.39
CA ASN A 387 -5.97 -4.80 -37.67
C ASN A 387 -5.52 -6.25 -37.51
N ASP A 388 -4.54 -6.49 -36.63
CA ASP A 388 -4.04 -7.80 -36.22
C ASP A 388 -3.64 -7.71 -34.74
N ALA A 389 -4.20 -8.58 -33.90
CA ALA A 389 -3.98 -8.57 -32.45
C ALA A 389 -2.51 -8.73 -32.03
N ARG A 390 -1.64 -9.26 -32.90
CA ARG A 390 -0.22 -9.53 -32.59
C ARG A 390 0.76 -8.46 -33.10
N ARG A 391 0.27 -7.39 -33.69
CA ARG A 391 1.14 -6.29 -34.15
C ARG A 391 1.92 -5.72 -32.96
N PRO A 392 3.28 -5.66 -33.06
CA PRO A 392 4.14 -5.21 -31.96
C PRO A 392 3.79 -3.82 -31.44
N GLU A 393 3.40 -2.90 -32.32
CA GLU A 393 3.08 -1.51 -32.00
C GLU A 393 1.97 -1.41 -30.94
N LEU A 394 0.97 -2.32 -30.98
CA LEU A 394 -0.13 -2.38 -30.02
C LEU A 394 0.33 -2.75 -28.60
N HIS A 395 1.50 -3.37 -28.49
CA HIS A 395 2.07 -3.88 -27.24
C HIS A 395 3.34 -3.14 -26.80
N GLU A 396 3.79 -2.14 -27.58
CA GLU A 396 5.00 -1.38 -27.32
C GLU A 396 4.75 0.13 -27.18
N VAL A 397 3.78 0.69 -27.92
CA VAL A 397 3.49 2.12 -27.94
C VAL A 397 2.44 2.47 -26.91
N GLU A 398 2.79 3.32 -25.95
CA GLU A 398 1.83 3.91 -25.01
C GLU A 398 1.45 5.32 -25.47
N ALA A 399 0.21 5.50 -25.91
CA ALA A 399 -0.38 6.81 -26.13
C ALA A 399 -0.95 7.35 -24.79
N PHE A 400 -0.14 8.12 -24.05
CA PHE A 400 -0.51 8.61 -22.71
C PHE A 400 -1.51 9.77 -22.76
N GLY A 401 -2.73 9.46 -23.22
CA GLY A 401 -3.84 10.37 -23.46
C GLY A 401 -5.17 9.61 -23.54
N PRO A 402 -6.23 10.22 -24.07
CA PRO A 402 -7.57 9.64 -24.15
C PRO A 402 -7.67 8.58 -25.28
N VAL A 403 -6.78 7.60 -25.27
CA VAL A 403 -6.62 6.59 -26.33
C VAL A 403 -6.73 5.19 -25.77
N SER A 404 -7.53 4.34 -26.40
CA SER A 404 -7.60 2.90 -26.15
C SER A 404 -7.77 2.12 -27.44
N THR A 405 -7.27 0.87 -27.46
CA THR A 405 -7.34 0.01 -28.64
C THR A 405 -8.14 -1.25 -28.36
N LEU A 406 -9.18 -1.51 -29.13
CA LEU A 406 -9.90 -2.79 -29.14
C LEU A 406 -9.07 -3.84 -29.86
N ILE A 407 -8.88 -4.98 -29.21
CA ILE A 407 -8.08 -6.10 -29.70
C ILE A 407 -8.90 -7.39 -29.55
N GLY A 408 -9.19 -8.04 -30.69
CA GLY A 408 -9.95 -9.28 -30.71
C GLY A 408 -9.15 -10.47 -30.18
N TYR A 409 -9.78 -11.35 -29.39
CA TYR A 409 -9.18 -12.60 -28.95
C TYR A 409 -10.10 -13.81 -29.22
N GLY A 410 -9.51 -15.02 -29.32
CA GLY A 410 -10.27 -16.25 -29.61
C GLY A 410 -10.39 -17.21 -28.44
N SER A 411 -9.60 -17.07 -27.39
CA SER A 411 -9.61 -17.95 -26.20
C SER A 411 -8.90 -17.29 -25.01
N ALA A 412 -9.10 -17.84 -23.80
CA ALA A 412 -8.38 -17.40 -22.60
C ALA A 412 -6.86 -17.52 -22.77
N GLN A 413 -6.37 -18.57 -23.42
CA GLN A 413 -4.96 -18.75 -23.73
C GLN A 413 -4.42 -17.62 -24.64
N ALA A 414 -5.21 -17.17 -25.63
CA ALA A 414 -4.85 -16.04 -26.48
C ALA A 414 -4.74 -14.72 -25.66
N VAL A 415 -5.64 -14.49 -24.71
CA VAL A 415 -5.55 -13.34 -23.79
C VAL A 415 -4.25 -13.37 -23.00
N ILE A 416 -3.87 -14.53 -22.46
CA ILE A 416 -2.62 -14.70 -21.70
C ILE A 416 -1.39 -14.37 -22.56
N GLU A 417 -1.35 -14.87 -23.80
CA GLU A 417 -0.28 -14.59 -24.74
C GLU A 417 -0.20 -13.11 -25.11
N LEU A 418 -1.33 -12.47 -25.41
CA LEU A 418 -1.41 -11.04 -25.75
C LEU A 418 -1.04 -10.15 -24.54
N ALA A 419 -1.44 -10.55 -23.33
CA ALA A 419 -1.05 -9.84 -22.12
C ALA A 419 0.48 -9.81 -21.95
N ALA A 420 1.14 -10.97 -22.16
CA ALA A 420 2.59 -11.12 -22.06
C ALA A 420 3.37 -10.23 -23.03
N LEU A 421 2.84 -9.95 -24.23
CA LEU A 421 3.46 -9.06 -25.20
C LEU A 421 3.67 -7.63 -24.69
N GLY A 422 2.87 -7.18 -23.69
CA GLY A 422 3.06 -5.88 -23.04
C GLY A 422 4.29 -5.79 -22.14
N LYS A 423 4.95 -6.90 -21.84
CA LYS A 423 6.21 -6.99 -21.05
C LYS A 423 6.12 -6.38 -19.65
N GLY A 424 4.93 -6.34 -19.10
CA GLY A 424 4.62 -5.79 -17.77
C GLY A 424 3.63 -4.64 -17.79
N SER A 425 2.74 -4.60 -16.81
CA SER A 425 1.71 -3.58 -16.65
C SER A 425 1.40 -3.34 -15.17
N LEU A 426 0.88 -2.17 -14.85
CA LEU A 426 0.46 -1.81 -13.49
C LEU A 426 -0.83 -2.54 -13.11
N VAL A 427 -1.81 -2.58 -14.01
CA VAL A 427 -3.11 -3.16 -13.74
C VAL A 427 -3.69 -3.90 -14.94
N GLY A 428 -4.47 -4.93 -14.66
CA GLY A 428 -5.38 -5.56 -15.60
C GLY A 428 -6.76 -5.70 -14.97
N SER A 429 -7.80 -5.84 -15.81
CA SER A 429 -9.14 -6.20 -15.34
C SER A 429 -9.77 -7.27 -16.22
N VAL A 430 -10.67 -8.06 -15.60
CA VAL A 430 -11.46 -9.08 -16.25
C VAL A 430 -12.92 -8.88 -15.85
N VAL A 431 -13.80 -8.66 -16.81
CA VAL A 431 -15.25 -8.49 -16.59
C VAL A 431 -15.95 -9.75 -17.06
N THR A 432 -16.41 -10.56 -16.13
CA THR A 432 -17.03 -11.88 -16.40
C THR A 432 -17.80 -12.38 -15.19
N GLU A 433 -18.84 -13.19 -15.43
CA GLU A 433 -19.55 -13.98 -14.41
C GLU A 433 -19.06 -15.44 -14.37
N ASP A 434 -18.12 -15.82 -15.25
CA ASP A 434 -17.56 -17.17 -15.33
C ASP A 434 -16.30 -17.30 -14.46
N PRO A 435 -16.36 -18.01 -13.31
CA PRO A 435 -15.23 -18.16 -12.41
C PRO A 435 -14.08 -18.99 -13.00
N ASP A 436 -14.36 -19.91 -13.92
CA ASP A 436 -13.32 -20.73 -14.55
C ASP A 436 -12.51 -19.90 -15.55
N PHE A 437 -13.19 -19.09 -16.38
CA PHE A 437 -12.55 -18.13 -17.25
C PHE A 437 -11.74 -17.09 -16.45
N ALA A 438 -12.34 -16.54 -15.39
CA ALA A 438 -11.65 -15.59 -14.51
C ALA A 438 -10.38 -16.19 -13.93
N ARG A 439 -10.44 -17.42 -13.40
CA ARG A 439 -9.30 -18.13 -12.83
C ARG A 439 -8.18 -18.33 -13.84
N GLU A 440 -8.50 -18.82 -15.04
CA GLU A 440 -7.53 -19.09 -16.10
C GLU A 440 -6.80 -17.80 -16.52
N VAL A 441 -7.56 -16.73 -16.81
CA VAL A 441 -6.99 -15.45 -17.25
C VAL A 441 -6.18 -14.80 -16.11
N VAL A 442 -6.72 -14.74 -14.89
CA VAL A 442 -6.02 -14.12 -13.74
C VAL A 442 -4.70 -14.80 -13.46
N LEU A 443 -4.69 -16.13 -13.31
CA LEU A 443 -3.45 -16.85 -12.99
C LEU A 443 -2.44 -16.84 -14.15
N GLY A 444 -2.92 -16.87 -15.39
CA GLY A 444 -2.05 -16.81 -16.57
C GLY A 444 -1.44 -15.43 -16.80
N THR A 445 -2.12 -14.35 -16.39
CA THR A 445 -1.66 -12.98 -16.61
C THR A 445 -1.03 -12.33 -15.36
N ALA A 446 -1.20 -12.90 -14.17
CA ALA A 446 -0.64 -12.37 -12.92
C ALA A 446 0.86 -12.08 -12.97
N PRO A 447 1.74 -12.90 -13.60
CA PRO A 447 3.17 -12.60 -13.69
C PRO A 447 3.49 -11.30 -14.45
N TRP A 448 2.55 -10.78 -15.22
CA TRP A 448 2.71 -9.57 -16.05
C TRP A 448 2.04 -8.31 -15.47
N HIS A 449 1.40 -8.41 -14.31
CA HIS A 449 0.63 -7.31 -13.73
C HIS A 449 0.98 -7.11 -12.24
N GLY A 450 0.97 -5.87 -11.80
CA GLY A 450 1.06 -5.56 -10.38
C GLY A 450 -0.27 -5.78 -9.65
N ARG A 451 -1.40 -5.55 -10.34
CA ARG A 451 -2.75 -5.70 -9.81
C ARG A 451 -3.71 -6.23 -10.87
N LEU A 452 -4.61 -7.11 -10.45
CA LEU A 452 -5.71 -7.59 -11.30
C LEU A 452 -7.05 -7.35 -10.59
N LEU A 453 -8.01 -6.77 -11.31
CA LEU A 453 -9.40 -6.59 -10.89
C LEU A 453 -10.26 -7.62 -11.62
N VAL A 454 -10.99 -8.44 -10.89
CA VAL A 454 -12.10 -9.23 -11.44
C VAL A 454 -13.39 -8.52 -11.07
N LEU A 455 -14.23 -8.30 -12.05
CA LEU A 455 -15.44 -7.52 -11.87
C LEU A 455 -16.66 -8.31 -12.40
N ASP A 456 -17.46 -8.79 -11.45
CA ASP A 456 -18.72 -9.45 -11.62
C ASP A 456 -19.88 -8.58 -11.10
N ASP A 457 -21.11 -9.08 -11.13
CA ASP A 457 -22.29 -8.36 -10.63
C ASP A 457 -22.24 -8.15 -9.12
N ASP A 458 -21.65 -9.06 -8.37
CA ASP A 458 -21.54 -8.98 -6.91
C ASP A 458 -20.54 -7.90 -6.45
N ALA A 459 -19.37 -7.82 -7.10
CA ALA A 459 -18.33 -6.86 -6.75
C ALA A 459 -18.59 -5.44 -7.31
N ALA A 460 -19.34 -5.33 -8.39
CA ALA A 460 -19.52 -4.08 -9.12
C ALA A 460 -20.07 -2.90 -8.30
N PRO A 461 -21.05 -3.08 -7.38
CA PRO A 461 -21.61 -1.96 -6.60
C PRO A 461 -20.61 -1.26 -5.70
N GLU A 462 -19.58 -1.98 -5.21
CA GLU A 462 -18.57 -1.46 -4.27
C GLU A 462 -17.20 -1.26 -4.90
N SER A 463 -17.01 -1.69 -6.16
CA SER A 463 -15.75 -1.57 -6.86
C SER A 463 -15.38 -0.12 -7.12
N THR A 464 -14.14 0.25 -6.83
CA THR A 464 -13.57 1.55 -7.19
C THR A 464 -13.15 1.65 -8.66
N GLY A 465 -13.33 0.58 -9.42
CA GLY A 465 -13.02 0.48 -10.84
C GLY A 465 -11.56 0.13 -11.16
N HIS A 466 -11.30 -0.06 -12.45
CA HIS A 466 -10.00 -0.49 -12.99
C HIS A 466 -8.86 0.44 -12.57
N GLY A 467 -9.05 1.73 -12.74
CA GLY A 467 -7.99 2.72 -12.62
C GLY A 467 -7.67 3.21 -11.21
N SER A 468 -8.35 2.70 -10.17
CA SER A 468 -8.17 3.18 -8.79
C SER A 468 -7.24 2.27 -8.00
N PRO A 469 -5.97 2.64 -7.75
CA PRO A 469 -5.12 1.90 -6.84
C PRO A 469 -5.58 2.09 -5.40
N LEU A 470 -5.57 1.02 -4.63
CA LEU A 470 -5.97 1.04 -3.22
C LEU A 470 -4.73 0.95 -2.33
N PRO A 471 -4.62 1.77 -1.26
CA PRO A 471 -3.41 1.83 -0.43
C PRO A 471 -3.05 0.52 0.27
N MET A 472 -4.01 -0.41 0.41
CA MET A 472 -3.79 -1.73 1.02
C MET A 472 -3.17 -2.74 0.07
N LEU A 473 -3.28 -2.51 -1.24
CA LEU A 473 -2.76 -3.38 -2.29
C LEU A 473 -1.55 -2.76 -2.96
N VAL A 474 -0.68 -3.60 -3.51
CA VAL A 474 0.49 -3.13 -4.27
C VAL A 474 0.03 -2.34 -5.48
N HIS A 475 0.64 -1.18 -5.68
CA HIS A 475 0.63 -0.40 -6.91
C HIS A 475 2.04 -0.41 -7.48
N GLY A 476 2.18 -0.83 -8.71
CA GLY A 476 3.46 -1.07 -9.38
C GLY A 476 3.27 -2.17 -10.41
N GLY A 477 4.32 -2.65 -11.01
CA GLY A 477 4.24 -3.73 -11.98
C GLY A 477 5.60 -4.19 -12.47
N PRO A 478 5.69 -5.42 -13.01
CA PRO A 478 6.94 -5.99 -13.48
C PRO A 478 7.39 -5.35 -14.80
N GLY A 479 8.63 -5.61 -15.18
CA GLY A 479 9.19 -5.30 -16.48
C GLY A 479 9.11 -3.82 -16.84
N ARG A 480 8.43 -3.49 -17.97
CA ARG A 480 8.34 -2.09 -18.44
C ARG A 480 7.59 -1.17 -17.46
N ALA A 481 6.73 -1.71 -16.61
CA ALA A 481 6.05 -0.93 -15.58
C ALA A 481 6.98 -0.46 -14.44
N GLY A 482 8.26 -0.73 -14.53
CA GLY A 482 9.30 -0.20 -13.64
C GLY A 482 9.87 -1.21 -12.67
N GLY A 483 9.18 -2.30 -12.36
CA GLY A 483 9.61 -3.32 -11.41
C GLY A 483 9.54 -2.86 -9.94
N GLY A 484 8.87 -1.73 -9.69
CA GLY A 484 8.68 -1.19 -8.34
C GLY A 484 7.41 -1.71 -7.67
N GLU A 485 7.35 -1.54 -6.36
CA GLU A 485 6.16 -1.74 -5.55
C GLU A 485 5.90 -0.48 -4.74
N GLU A 486 4.80 0.19 -5.00
CA GLU A 486 4.32 1.32 -4.21
C GLU A 486 3.07 0.93 -3.43
N MET A 487 2.73 1.66 -2.39
CA MET A 487 1.61 1.33 -1.51
C MET A 487 1.73 -0.10 -0.92
N GLY A 488 0.74 -0.95 -1.04
CA GLY A 488 0.79 -2.32 -0.52
C GLY A 488 0.68 -2.42 1.01
N GLY A 489 0.08 -1.43 1.65
CA GLY A 489 -0.03 -1.34 3.09
C GLY A 489 1.35 -1.26 3.75
N MET A 490 1.62 -2.10 4.74
CA MET A 490 2.90 -2.05 5.46
C MET A 490 4.11 -2.45 4.61
N ARG A 491 3.94 -3.10 3.45
CA ARG A 491 5.06 -3.38 2.51
C ARG A 491 5.72 -2.08 2.05
N GLY A 492 4.92 -1.04 1.72
CA GLY A 492 5.42 0.28 1.36
C GLY A 492 6.24 0.93 2.49
N VAL A 493 5.82 0.76 3.75
CA VAL A 493 6.57 1.22 4.92
C VAL A 493 7.90 0.46 5.03
N PHE A 494 7.86 -0.88 4.90
CA PHE A 494 9.06 -1.71 5.00
C PHE A 494 10.08 -1.45 3.88
N HIS A 495 9.63 -0.96 2.73
CA HIS A 495 10.52 -0.50 1.66
C HIS A 495 11.45 0.63 2.13
N HIS A 496 11.00 1.49 3.04
CA HIS A 496 11.77 2.60 3.61
C HIS A 496 12.60 2.19 4.84
N MET A 497 12.60 0.89 5.20
CA MET A 497 13.30 0.36 6.36
C MET A 497 14.42 -0.61 5.94
N GLN A 498 15.37 -0.81 6.83
CA GLN A 498 16.41 -1.83 6.68
C GLN A 498 16.03 -3.07 7.48
N ARG A 499 15.94 -4.22 6.80
CA ARG A 499 15.79 -5.52 7.46
C ARG A 499 17.18 -6.05 7.83
N THR A 500 17.36 -6.37 9.11
CA THR A 500 18.62 -6.90 9.65
C THR A 500 18.35 -8.18 10.41
N ALA A 501 19.10 -9.25 10.14
CA ALA A 501 19.08 -10.48 10.91
C ALA A 501 19.96 -10.32 12.14
N ILE A 502 19.37 -10.52 13.32
CA ILE A 502 20.09 -10.57 14.60
C ILE A 502 20.26 -12.04 14.98
N GLN A 503 21.48 -12.43 15.32
CA GLN A 503 21.81 -13.76 15.83
C GLN A 503 22.39 -13.60 17.23
N ALA A 504 21.74 -14.20 18.24
CA ALA A 504 22.12 -13.97 19.63
C ALA A 504 21.65 -15.10 20.57
N SER A 505 22.16 -15.09 21.80
CA SER A 505 21.52 -15.83 22.87
C SER A 505 20.13 -15.26 23.18
N PRO A 506 19.21 -16.06 23.76
CA PRO A 506 17.88 -15.58 24.12
C PRO A 506 17.89 -14.30 24.95
N LYS A 507 18.81 -14.18 25.92
CA LYS A 507 18.98 -12.98 26.74
C LYS A 507 19.30 -11.73 25.91
N MET A 508 20.26 -11.85 25.00
CA MET A 508 20.72 -10.73 24.18
C MET A 508 19.70 -10.38 23.09
N LEU A 509 19.01 -11.38 22.55
CA LEU A 509 17.95 -11.17 21.58
C LEU A 509 16.76 -10.45 22.22
N ALA A 510 16.35 -10.86 23.43
CA ALA A 510 15.31 -10.19 24.18
C ALA A 510 15.67 -8.71 24.47
N ALA A 511 16.91 -8.44 24.86
CA ALA A 511 17.40 -7.08 25.08
C ALA A 511 17.40 -6.23 23.81
N ALA A 512 17.79 -6.80 22.67
CA ALA A 512 17.85 -6.09 21.40
C ALA A 512 16.47 -5.82 20.77
N THR A 513 15.48 -6.69 21.02
CA THR A 513 14.15 -6.61 20.40
C THR A 513 13.07 -6.02 21.31
N GLY A 514 13.35 -5.83 22.61
CA GLY A 514 12.34 -5.42 23.58
C GLY A 514 11.23 -6.47 23.80
N ARG A 515 11.48 -7.74 23.42
CA ARG A 515 10.50 -8.84 23.54
C ARG A 515 11.14 -10.03 24.25
N TRP A 516 10.42 -10.61 25.22
CA TRP A 516 10.88 -11.86 25.81
C TRP A 516 10.81 -12.99 24.77
N VAL A 517 11.86 -13.80 24.75
CA VAL A 517 11.94 -15.00 23.91
C VAL A 517 12.26 -16.21 24.79
N LYS A 518 11.83 -17.39 24.36
CA LYS A 518 12.05 -18.63 25.14
C LYS A 518 13.55 -18.83 25.39
N GLY A 519 13.91 -19.07 26.66
CA GLY A 519 15.30 -19.18 27.13
C GLY A 519 15.89 -17.86 27.68
N ALA A 520 15.22 -16.72 27.48
CA ALA A 520 15.62 -15.48 28.14
C ALA A 520 15.31 -15.49 29.64
N PRO A 521 16.00 -14.67 30.46
CA PRO A 521 15.73 -14.58 31.89
C PRO A 521 14.26 -14.28 32.20
N ARG A 522 13.75 -14.84 33.27
CA ARG A 522 12.44 -14.59 33.85
C ARG A 522 12.57 -13.83 35.15
N ASN A 523 11.67 -12.88 35.38
CA ASN A 523 11.57 -12.16 36.63
C ASN A 523 10.48 -12.83 37.47
N LEU A 524 10.83 -13.23 38.67
CA LEU A 524 9.95 -13.86 39.66
C LEU A 524 9.85 -12.91 40.84
N ASP A 525 8.84 -12.07 40.85
CA ASP A 525 8.54 -11.17 41.96
C ASP A 525 7.46 -11.80 42.84
N ASP A 526 7.38 -11.38 44.13
CA ASP A 526 6.32 -11.83 45.05
C ASP A 526 4.93 -11.32 44.61
N ALA A 527 4.88 -10.17 43.91
CA ALA A 527 3.65 -9.61 43.40
C ALA A 527 3.23 -10.29 42.08
N HIS A 528 1.98 -10.72 42.03
CA HIS A 528 1.40 -11.29 40.81
C HIS A 528 1.46 -10.28 39.66
N PRO A 529 1.99 -10.60 38.47
CA PRO A 529 2.12 -9.66 37.37
C PRO A 529 0.81 -8.98 36.95
N PHE A 530 -0.34 -9.62 37.12
CA PHE A 530 -1.65 -9.03 36.83
C PHE A 530 -2.09 -7.94 37.84
N THR A 531 -1.36 -7.76 38.95
CA THR A 531 -1.56 -6.62 39.83
C THR A 531 -0.71 -5.41 39.46
N LYS A 532 0.15 -5.52 38.45
CA LYS A 532 1.04 -4.45 38.02
C LYS A 532 0.43 -3.66 36.86
N PRO A 533 0.28 -2.32 36.95
CA PRO A 533 0.01 -1.48 35.79
C PRO A 533 1.19 -1.49 34.82
N LEU A 534 1.00 -0.98 33.59
CA LEU A 534 2.06 -0.97 32.57
C LEU A 534 3.34 -0.25 33.03
N SER A 535 3.21 0.81 33.85
CA SER A 535 4.35 1.56 34.38
C SER A 535 5.27 0.72 35.31
N ARG A 536 4.74 -0.36 35.89
CA ARG A 536 5.48 -1.26 36.78
C ARG A 536 5.75 -2.64 36.18
N LEU A 537 5.03 -3.00 35.11
CA LEU A 537 5.19 -4.28 34.43
C LEU A 537 6.49 -4.31 33.61
N ARG A 538 7.20 -5.43 33.60
CA ARG A 538 8.46 -5.63 32.87
C ARG A 538 8.41 -6.85 31.98
N ILE A 539 9.09 -6.77 30.84
CA ILE A 539 9.35 -7.94 29.98
C ILE A 539 10.04 -9.02 30.82
N GLY A 540 9.52 -10.24 30.77
CA GLY A 540 10.03 -11.38 31.55
C GLY A 540 9.33 -11.58 32.91
N ASP A 541 8.45 -10.67 33.37
CA ASP A 541 7.65 -10.91 34.57
C ASP A 541 6.82 -12.18 34.40
N THR A 542 6.96 -13.14 35.33
CA THR A 542 6.50 -14.52 35.13
C THR A 542 5.72 -15.03 36.33
N ILE A 543 4.69 -15.84 36.04
CA ILE A 543 3.96 -16.64 37.01
C ILE A 543 4.19 -18.13 36.71
N TYR A 544 4.34 -18.92 37.79
CA TYR A 544 4.19 -20.37 37.76
C TYR A 544 2.97 -20.74 38.59
N ALA A 545 2.04 -21.50 38.03
CA ALA A 545 0.83 -21.90 38.74
C ALA A 545 0.46 -23.37 38.47
N GLY A 546 -0.28 -23.96 39.38
CA GLY A 546 -0.64 -25.39 39.39
C GLY A 546 0.11 -26.20 40.44
N PRO A 547 0.04 -27.54 40.44
CA PRO A 547 -0.64 -28.39 39.46
C PRO A 547 -2.16 -28.45 39.60
N ARG A 548 -2.88 -28.66 38.46
CA ARG A 548 -4.30 -28.99 38.39
C ARG A 548 -4.46 -30.32 37.67
N THR A 549 -4.96 -31.34 38.39
CA THR A 549 -5.24 -32.65 37.79
C THR A 549 -6.50 -32.56 36.91
N VAL A 550 -6.40 -33.06 35.69
CA VAL A 550 -7.53 -33.18 34.74
C VAL A 550 -8.21 -34.54 35.03
N THR A 551 -9.44 -34.50 35.50
CA THR A 551 -10.19 -35.72 35.80
C THR A 551 -11.07 -36.13 34.62
N LEU A 552 -11.55 -37.36 34.63
CA LEU A 552 -12.55 -37.81 33.66
C LEU A 552 -13.85 -37.03 33.80
N ASP A 553 -14.22 -36.69 35.01
CA ASP A 553 -15.41 -35.86 35.33
C ASP A 553 -15.28 -34.45 34.71
N ASP A 554 -14.08 -33.84 34.76
CA ASP A 554 -13.84 -32.55 34.08
C ASP A 554 -14.14 -32.64 32.54
N ILE A 555 -13.71 -33.75 31.93
CA ILE A 555 -13.88 -33.97 30.48
C ILE A 555 -15.37 -34.19 30.14
N GLU A 556 -16.05 -35.03 30.91
CA GLU A 556 -17.48 -35.33 30.72
C GLU A 556 -18.36 -34.08 30.98
N HIS A 557 -18.08 -33.36 32.06
CA HIS A 557 -18.75 -32.11 32.37
C HIS A 557 -18.54 -31.06 31.27
N PHE A 558 -17.33 -30.92 30.77
CA PHE A 558 -17.03 -29.99 29.67
C PHE A 558 -17.76 -30.36 28.38
N ALA A 559 -17.82 -31.67 28.05
CA ALA A 559 -18.58 -32.18 26.92
C ALA A 559 -20.09 -31.87 27.06
N GLU A 560 -20.65 -32.11 28.25
CA GLU A 560 -22.06 -31.82 28.54
C GLU A 560 -22.35 -30.32 28.43
N PHE A 561 -21.48 -29.48 29.01
CA PHE A 561 -21.64 -28.03 29.02
C PHE A 561 -21.51 -27.40 27.64
N THR A 562 -20.59 -27.88 26.82
CA THR A 562 -20.28 -27.29 25.49
C THR A 562 -21.00 -27.97 24.33
N GLY A 563 -21.45 -29.21 24.51
CA GLY A 563 -21.97 -30.06 23.43
C GLY A 563 -20.88 -30.75 22.59
N ASP A 564 -19.57 -30.57 22.93
CA ASP A 564 -18.48 -31.23 22.22
C ASP A 564 -18.31 -32.67 22.70
N THR A 565 -19.12 -33.55 22.13
CA THR A 565 -19.13 -34.99 22.41
C THR A 565 -18.32 -35.81 21.42
N PHE A 566 -17.26 -35.22 20.85
CA PHE A 566 -16.39 -35.93 19.92
C PHE A 566 -15.84 -37.22 20.53
N TYR A 567 -15.81 -38.30 19.76
CA TYR A 567 -15.50 -39.65 20.27
C TYR A 567 -14.17 -39.74 21.05
N ALA A 568 -13.15 -38.94 20.67
CA ALA A 568 -11.87 -38.93 21.33
C ALA A 568 -11.96 -38.53 22.83
N HIS A 569 -13.01 -37.81 23.21
CA HIS A 569 -13.27 -37.38 24.58
C HIS A 569 -14.21 -38.33 25.33
N MET A 570 -15.13 -38.99 24.60
CA MET A 570 -16.27 -39.69 25.20
C MET A 570 -16.20 -41.22 25.09
N ASP A 571 -15.53 -41.76 24.08
CA ASP A 571 -15.49 -43.21 23.79
C ASP A 571 -14.08 -43.77 23.95
N GLU A 572 -13.84 -44.51 25.02
CA GLU A 572 -12.53 -45.10 25.35
C GLU A 572 -12.05 -46.05 24.25
N GLU A 573 -12.95 -46.92 23.75
CA GLU A 573 -12.58 -47.95 22.76
C GLU A 573 -12.22 -47.30 21.41
N ALA A 574 -13.01 -46.32 20.97
CA ALA A 574 -12.76 -45.60 19.73
C ALA A 574 -11.50 -44.73 19.85
N ALA A 575 -11.32 -44.03 20.98
CA ALA A 575 -10.12 -43.21 21.24
C ALA A 575 -8.83 -44.04 21.32
N ALA A 576 -8.91 -45.24 21.88
CA ALA A 576 -7.76 -46.17 21.95
C ALA A 576 -7.30 -46.64 20.55
N LYS A 577 -8.20 -46.71 19.58
CA LYS A 577 -7.88 -47.04 18.18
C LYS A 577 -7.28 -45.89 17.39
N ASN A 578 -7.36 -44.66 17.91
CA ASN A 578 -6.78 -43.49 17.26
C ASN A 578 -5.24 -43.53 17.44
N PRO A 579 -4.45 -43.42 16.35
CA PRO A 579 -2.98 -43.54 16.42
C PRO A 579 -2.31 -42.39 17.18
N PHE A 580 -3.02 -41.27 17.40
CA PHE A 580 -2.48 -40.09 18.08
C PHE A 580 -2.81 -40.07 19.59
N PHE A 581 -3.92 -40.67 20.01
CA PHE A 581 -4.43 -40.51 21.37
C PHE A 581 -4.18 -41.70 22.27
N GLY A 582 -4.44 -42.91 21.80
CA GLY A 582 -4.22 -44.13 22.58
C GLY A 582 -5.05 -44.19 23.87
N GLY A 583 -6.28 -43.71 23.85
CA GLY A 583 -7.24 -43.58 24.92
C GLY A 583 -7.92 -42.20 24.94
N ARG A 584 -8.88 -42.03 25.86
CA ARG A 584 -9.60 -40.73 25.97
C ARG A 584 -8.66 -39.59 26.30
N VAL A 585 -8.89 -38.45 25.72
CA VAL A 585 -8.11 -37.21 25.88
C VAL A 585 -9.01 -36.05 26.26
N ALA A 586 -8.47 -35.06 26.97
CA ALA A 586 -9.14 -33.81 27.27
C ALA A 586 -9.32 -32.95 26.02
N HIS A 587 -10.44 -32.22 25.97
CA HIS A 587 -10.66 -31.19 24.96
C HIS A 587 -9.55 -30.14 25.00
N GLY A 588 -9.05 -29.72 23.86
CA GLY A 588 -8.05 -28.67 23.79
C GLY A 588 -8.53 -27.36 24.48
N TYR A 589 -9.78 -26.99 24.28
CA TYR A 589 -10.37 -25.80 24.91
C TYR A 589 -10.55 -25.96 26.43
N LEU A 590 -10.80 -27.16 26.92
CA LEU A 590 -10.82 -27.43 28.37
C LEU A 590 -9.48 -27.11 29.00
N ILE A 591 -8.36 -27.59 28.43
CA ILE A 591 -7.02 -27.37 29.03
C ILE A 591 -6.63 -25.88 28.98
N VAL A 592 -7.03 -25.13 27.95
CA VAL A 592 -6.85 -23.67 27.87
C VAL A 592 -7.66 -22.97 28.96
N SER A 593 -8.91 -23.39 29.17
CA SER A 593 -9.77 -22.83 30.22
C SER A 593 -9.26 -23.13 31.63
N LEU A 594 -8.77 -24.34 31.88
CA LEU A 594 -8.14 -24.70 33.14
C LEU A 594 -6.87 -23.88 33.40
N ALA A 595 -6.05 -23.65 32.36
CA ALA A 595 -4.87 -22.80 32.47
C ALA A 595 -5.23 -21.35 32.84
N ALA A 596 -6.29 -20.80 32.25
CA ALA A 596 -6.79 -19.47 32.61
C ALA A 596 -7.18 -19.39 34.10
N GLY A 597 -7.83 -20.43 34.62
CA GLY A 597 -8.14 -20.53 36.05
C GLY A 597 -6.90 -20.63 36.94
N LEU A 598 -5.80 -21.15 36.43
CA LEU A 598 -4.54 -21.27 37.18
C LEU A 598 -3.78 -19.94 37.32
N PHE A 599 -3.76 -19.13 36.26
CA PHE A 599 -3.00 -17.88 36.25
C PHE A 599 -3.85 -16.63 36.54
N VAL A 600 -5.14 -16.77 36.76
CA VAL A 600 -6.01 -15.62 37.01
C VAL A 600 -5.67 -14.95 38.34
N GLN A 601 -5.69 -13.60 38.34
CA GLN A 601 -5.82 -12.80 39.56
C GLN A 601 -7.28 -12.36 39.68
N PRO A 602 -8.05 -12.86 40.67
CA PRO A 602 -9.50 -12.68 40.72
C PRO A 602 -9.92 -11.29 41.20
N ASP A 603 -9.03 -10.58 41.88
CA ASP A 603 -9.35 -9.26 42.45
C ASP A 603 -9.36 -8.18 41.37
N TYR A 604 -10.13 -7.13 41.64
CA TYR A 604 -10.16 -5.96 40.77
C TYR A 604 -8.80 -5.28 40.72
N GLY A 605 -8.29 -5.06 39.49
CA GLY A 605 -6.92 -4.62 39.28
C GLY A 605 -6.67 -4.02 37.90
N PRO A 606 -5.40 -3.76 37.54
CA PRO A 606 -5.03 -3.05 36.33
C PRO A 606 -5.28 -3.84 35.02
N VAL A 607 -5.51 -5.14 35.07
CA VAL A 607 -5.90 -5.92 33.89
C VAL A 607 -7.36 -5.65 33.57
N LEU A 608 -7.59 -4.94 32.47
CA LEU A 608 -8.92 -4.45 32.08
C LEU A 608 -9.72 -5.50 31.31
N ALA A 609 -9.05 -6.30 30.48
CA ALA A 609 -9.67 -7.34 29.69
C ALA A 609 -8.63 -8.35 29.18
N ASN A 610 -9.06 -9.61 29.00
CA ASN A 610 -8.43 -10.57 28.11
C ASN A 610 -9.21 -10.51 26.79
N TYR A 611 -8.55 -10.12 25.69
CA TYR A 611 -9.23 -9.86 24.42
C TYR A 611 -8.86 -10.87 23.33
N GLY A 612 -7.96 -11.80 23.61
CA GLY A 612 -7.59 -12.77 22.59
C GLY A 612 -6.52 -13.77 22.99
N ILE A 613 -6.36 -14.75 22.12
CA ILE A 613 -5.31 -15.77 22.16
C ILE A 613 -4.71 -15.86 20.75
N ASP A 614 -3.37 -15.78 20.67
CA ASP A 614 -2.62 -15.97 19.44
C ASP A 614 -1.75 -17.23 19.52
N ASN A 615 -1.36 -17.75 18.36
CA ASN A 615 -0.36 -18.81 18.20
C ASN A 615 -0.67 -20.11 18.97
N LEU A 616 -1.95 -20.40 19.25
CA LEU A 616 -2.34 -21.60 19.98
C LEU A 616 -1.92 -22.88 19.23
N ARG A 617 -1.21 -23.74 19.95
CA ARG A 617 -0.82 -25.09 19.49
C ARG A 617 -1.01 -26.09 20.61
N PHE A 618 -1.71 -27.19 20.30
CA PHE A 618 -1.75 -28.39 21.11
C PHE A 618 -0.64 -29.34 20.62
N LEU A 619 0.29 -29.70 21.49
CA LEU A 619 1.51 -30.43 21.14
C LEU A 619 1.47 -31.87 21.58
N THR A 620 0.89 -32.14 22.75
CA THR A 620 0.77 -33.48 23.33
C THR A 620 -0.64 -33.65 23.89
N PRO A 621 -1.33 -34.75 23.59
CA PRO A 621 -2.64 -35.04 24.19
C PRO A 621 -2.58 -35.12 25.72
N VAL A 622 -3.54 -34.49 26.38
CA VAL A 622 -3.73 -34.56 27.83
C VAL A 622 -4.74 -35.65 28.14
N LYS A 623 -4.35 -36.57 29.01
CA LYS A 623 -5.18 -37.72 29.42
C LYS A 623 -5.82 -37.49 30.79
N PRO A 624 -6.94 -38.15 31.09
CA PRO A 624 -7.47 -38.20 32.46
C PRO A 624 -6.37 -38.67 33.44
N GLY A 625 -6.17 -37.90 34.51
CA GLY A 625 -5.11 -38.13 35.50
C GLY A 625 -3.87 -37.24 35.29
N ASP A 626 -3.68 -36.61 34.14
CA ASP A 626 -2.58 -35.67 33.96
C ASP A 626 -2.72 -34.43 34.85
N ALA A 627 -1.61 -33.99 35.42
CA ALA A 627 -1.54 -32.81 36.27
C ALA A 627 -0.87 -31.65 35.50
N LEU A 628 -1.65 -30.62 35.24
CA LEU A 628 -1.20 -29.49 34.42
C LEU A 628 -0.60 -28.36 35.28
N THR A 629 0.53 -27.87 34.86
CA THR A 629 1.17 -26.65 35.35
C THR A 629 1.22 -25.62 34.22
N VAL A 630 1.09 -24.34 34.57
CA VAL A 630 1.18 -23.24 33.62
C VAL A 630 2.33 -22.30 33.98
N THR A 631 3.06 -21.89 32.96
CA THR A 631 4.02 -20.79 33.03
C THR A 631 3.50 -19.66 32.13
N LEU A 632 3.30 -18.47 32.69
CA LEU A 632 2.88 -17.28 31.98
C LEU A 632 3.94 -16.19 32.12
N THR A 633 4.52 -15.73 31.02
CA THR A 633 5.62 -14.76 30.99
C THR A 633 5.26 -13.52 30.17
N CYS A 634 5.46 -12.32 30.70
CA CYS A 634 5.28 -11.07 29.97
C CYS A 634 6.24 -11.02 28.78
N LYS A 635 5.71 -11.17 27.59
CA LYS A 635 6.46 -11.29 26.33
C LYS A 635 6.67 -9.97 25.63
N GLN A 636 5.63 -9.12 25.64
CA GLN A 636 5.66 -7.82 24.97
C GLN A 636 4.70 -6.86 25.64
N ILE A 637 5.11 -5.59 25.76
CA ILE A 637 4.30 -4.48 26.26
C ILE A 637 4.16 -3.48 25.14
N SER A 638 2.91 -3.09 24.81
CA SER A 638 2.60 -2.17 23.71
C SER A 638 1.67 -1.06 24.23
N PRO A 639 2.22 0.08 24.71
CA PRO A 639 1.40 1.21 25.13
C PRO A 639 0.49 1.70 24.00
N ARG A 640 -0.75 2.08 24.33
CA ARG A 640 -1.72 2.67 23.40
C ARG A 640 -1.94 4.15 23.70
N ALA A 641 -2.65 4.88 22.82
CA ALA A 641 -2.87 6.31 22.97
C ALA A 641 -3.75 6.69 24.17
N GLY A 642 -4.63 5.78 24.65
CA GLY A 642 -5.44 5.98 25.85
C GLY A 642 -4.69 5.64 27.14
N ASP A 643 -5.44 5.51 28.24
CA ASP A 643 -4.91 5.21 29.58
C ASP A 643 -4.58 3.73 29.78
N TYR A 644 -4.43 2.97 28.70
CA TYR A 644 -4.12 1.54 28.70
C TYR A 644 -3.05 1.19 27.67
N GLY A 645 -2.60 -0.04 27.73
CA GLY A 645 -1.81 -0.69 26.68
C GLY A 645 -2.16 -2.17 26.57
N GLU A 646 -1.57 -2.80 25.59
CA GLU A 646 -1.71 -4.22 25.33
C GLU A 646 -0.48 -4.96 25.82
N VAL A 647 -0.70 -6.10 26.45
CA VAL A 647 0.36 -6.99 26.90
C VAL A 647 0.15 -8.36 26.28
N ARG A 648 1.22 -8.88 25.71
CA ARG A 648 1.28 -10.24 25.21
C ARG A 648 2.02 -11.11 26.21
N TRP A 649 1.45 -12.24 26.55
CA TRP A 649 1.98 -13.18 27.51
C TRP A 649 2.28 -14.51 26.84
N ASP A 650 3.52 -14.97 26.89
CA ASP A 650 3.89 -16.32 26.49
C ASP A 650 3.38 -17.32 27.53
N THR A 651 2.59 -18.28 27.07
CA THR A 651 1.96 -19.29 27.93
C THR A 651 2.43 -20.67 27.52
N GLU A 652 2.98 -21.41 28.47
CA GLU A 652 3.42 -22.79 28.30
C GLU A 652 2.73 -23.68 29.34
N LEU A 653 2.01 -24.72 28.88
CA LEU A 653 1.41 -25.74 29.73
C LEU A 653 2.25 -27.01 29.68
N LYS A 654 2.49 -27.60 30.85
CA LYS A 654 3.18 -28.88 30.99
C LYS A 654 2.36 -29.84 31.81
N ASN A 655 2.52 -31.13 31.50
CA ASN A 655 2.02 -32.21 32.38
C ASN A 655 3.03 -32.51 33.53
N GLN A 656 2.71 -33.46 34.37
CA GLN A 656 3.54 -33.90 35.51
C GLN A 656 4.93 -34.39 35.12
N ASP A 657 5.14 -34.83 33.90
CA ASP A 657 6.44 -35.32 33.37
C ASP A 657 7.29 -34.19 32.79
N GLY A 658 6.80 -32.95 32.85
CA GLY A 658 7.44 -31.79 32.25
C GLY A 658 7.28 -31.68 30.73
N THR A 659 6.46 -32.57 30.13
CA THR A 659 6.16 -32.52 28.69
C THR A 659 5.25 -31.35 28.37
N VAL A 660 5.59 -30.54 27.36
CA VAL A 660 4.77 -29.43 26.91
C VAL A 660 3.53 -29.96 26.20
N VAL A 661 2.34 -29.63 26.72
CA VAL A 661 1.06 -30.06 26.17
C VAL A 661 0.42 -28.98 25.30
N ALA A 662 0.61 -27.70 25.62
CA ALA A 662 0.15 -26.60 24.81
C ALA A 662 1.03 -25.35 24.98
N THR A 663 1.07 -24.54 23.92
CA THR A 663 1.68 -23.19 23.93
C THR A 663 0.76 -22.21 23.23
N TYR A 664 0.70 -20.97 23.72
CA TYR A 664 -0.03 -19.87 23.11
C TYR A 664 0.38 -18.53 23.70
N ASP A 665 -0.04 -17.43 23.06
CA ASP A 665 0.09 -16.10 23.63
C ASP A 665 -1.28 -15.63 24.15
N VAL A 666 -1.39 -15.24 25.42
CA VAL A 666 -2.55 -14.53 25.95
C VAL A 666 -2.41 -13.04 25.67
N LEU A 667 -3.51 -12.38 25.28
CA LEU A 667 -3.54 -10.97 24.97
C LEU A 667 -4.43 -10.22 25.96
N THR A 668 -3.83 -9.31 26.74
CA THR A 668 -4.57 -8.52 27.73
C THR A 668 -4.48 -7.02 27.47
N MET A 669 -5.53 -6.29 27.85
CA MET A 669 -5.49 -4.84 28.02
C MET A 669 -5.16 -4.55 29.47
N VAL A 670 -4.20 -3.65 29.70
CA VAL A 670 -3.70 -3.30 31.03
C VAL A 670 -3.65 -1.78 31.16
N ALA A 671 -4.15 -1.24 32.27
CA ALA A 671 -4.10 0.19 32.57
C ALA A 671 -2.64 0.67 32.67
N LYS A 672 -2.36 1.91 32.21
CA LYS A 672 -1.03 2.50 32.31
C LYS A 672 -0.63 2.76 33.74
N GLU A 673 -1.54 3.33 34.50
CA GLU A 673 -1.42 3.58 35.92
C GLU A 673 -2.60 2.94 36.64
N TRP A 674 -2.41 2.59 37.92
CA TRP A 674 -3.43 2.03 38.77
C TRP A 674 -3.21 2.48 40.20
N ASP A 675 -4.17 3.21 40.74
CA ASP A 675 -4.19 3.59 42.15
C ASP A 675 -4.89 2.48 42.92
N GLU A 676 -4.23 1.92 43.97
CA GLU A 676 -4.75 0.85 44.82
C GLU A 676 -5.94 1.30 45.65
#